data_1b16b0a724fb6a8f42a5c0c66786c767
#
_entry.id   1b16b0a724fb6a8f42a5c0c66786c767
#
_cell.length_a   1.000
_cell.length_b   1.000
_cell.length_c   1.000
_cell.angle_alpha   90.00
_cell.angle_beta   90.00
_cell.angle_gamma   90.00
#
_symmetry.space_group_name_H-M   'P 1'
#
loop_
_entity.id
_entity.type
_entity.pdbx_description
1 polymer ?
#
loop_
_entity_poly.entity_id
_entity_poly.type
_entity_poly.pdbx_seq_one_letter_code
_entity_poly.pdbx_strand_id
1 'polypeptide(L)'
;MNKASFVSLTFCLIAVALTGHAQQAPGSAEKRLLPVPQQVSFTGNSYVMDDSWSVSTVQVPAGDQALLNLVSELKARFGISLANKKMGMPKGKSVILKIQPGAVNIGPTTDTNRTALKKQAYRLTLTKENITITANAPQGLFYGVQTMLQSLQVFKGKTYFTTGEIVDWPDMDLRVIYWDDAHHLERLDAMKRIIRQAAYYKISGFALKLEGHFEFKSAPSIVEPYAYSAKEYQELTDYAKSLYVELIPFLDAPAHIAFILKHPAYKDLRAFPNSNYDLSVVNPKADSLILNMMDDLFAANKGGKYVVFSTDEAYYTGKAPGDKKRAAELGGNGKLLAEYVTRIGNQLHKRGRNAMIWTEFPMKEADMNNIPSHIISGVYNSEWAATIKAHGMRQMIYTSTQGVEPLFPTYYPLAPKELFKDSTKATDDEEQQGTLAKGRVGEMLAEINKATGEKKSDFMGVFVAGWADAGLNPETFWLGYATGAAAGWKSNGVTTSDLTSRFYPSFYGRTVQMDSVYRLLSTQAAFWGRSWLWKPSNNRSPIFGYSEAVYEVPKPAKDQTLPALPLPSVTDLSLPVNWNDNNEVLLNDAENFLKENNDLMRLLNENMFAVDFQQYNLQVLRTVALLCRQNLQLLLDLKSVNTLLDAAAKTAVSNPSIAVALTDQALDIVKRVRNERNNVWQAVTATWYQDWFPKVAEANGRTFLHQVDDVKDHYPDRTIDMSYLIYRQLKFPLGKWAEDVLKVRNQFAKQHNLPGRTENFNWESTKD
;
A
#
# COMPACT_ATOMS: atom_id res chain seq x y z
N MET A 1 -6.44 60.78 41.30
CA MET A 1 -6.19 61.13 39.88
C MET A 1 -5.40 60.00 39.24
N ASN A 2 -6.11 59.13 38.58
CA ASN A 2 -5.57 57.91 37.97
C ASN A 2 -5.24 58.16 36.50
N LYS A 3 -4.01 57.87 36.09
CA LYS A 3 -3.66 57.76 34.67
C LYS A 3 -3.59 56.28 34.29
N ALA A 4 -4.56 55.84 33.49
CA ALA A 4 -4.53 54.55 32.83
C ALA A 4 -3.63 54.62 31.59
N SER A 5 -2.66 53.71 31.52
CA SER A 5 -1.82 53.53 30.33
C SER A 5 -2.49 52.54 29.39
N PHE A 6 -2.86 53.00 28.20
CA PHE A 6 -3.29 52.19 27.08
C PHE A 6 -2.05 51.55 26.43
N VAL A 7 -1.96 50.25 26.45
CA VAL A 7 -1.01 49.47 25.62
C VAL A 7 -1.65 49.22 24.26
N SER A 8 -1.13 49.88 23.25
CA SER A 8 -1.56 49.70 21.85
C SER A 8 -0.88 48.44 21.27
N LEU A 9 -1.66 47.38 21.03
CA LEU A 9 -1.19 46.18 20.35
C LEU A 9 -1.21 46.45 18.84
N THR A 10 -0.04 46.70 18.25
CA THR A 10 0.10 46.84 16.81
C THR A 10 0.14 45.47 16.18
N PHE A 11 -0.97 45.08 15.51
CA PHE A 11 -1.02 43.92 14.64
C PHE A 11 -0.17 44.19 13.38
N CYS A 12 1.01 43.60 13.28
CA CYS A 12 1.73 43.50 12.01
C CYS A 12 1.00 42.52 11.08
N LEU A 13 0.20 43.05 10.18
CA LEU A 13 -0.26 42.31 8.99
C LEU A 13 0.95 42.02 8.10
N ILE A 14 1.49 40.81 8.16
CA ILE A 14 2.40 40.29 7.15
C ILE A 14 1.54 40.00 5.92
N ALA A 15 1.54 40.94 4.98
CA ALA A 15 1.06 40.69 3.62
C ALA A 15 2.04 39.71 2.96
N VAL A 16 1.73 38.42 3.03
CA VAL A 16 2.35 37.40 2.16
C VAL A 16 1.94 37.76 0.73
N ALA A 17 2.87 38.35 -0.01
CA ALA A 17 2.75 38.51 -1.44
C ALA A 17 2.59 37.09 -2.03
N LEU A 18 1.36 36.65 -2.24
CA LEU A 18 1.02 35.53 -3.11
C LEU A 18 1.51 35.92 -4.50
N THR A 19 2.72 35.54 -4.86
CA THR A 19 3.18 35.51 -6.25
C THR A 19 2.15 34.67 -7.00
N GLY A 20 1.29 35.36 -7.74
CA GLY A 20 0.25 34.71 -8.54
C GLY A 20 0.92 33.76 -9.52
N HIS A 21 0.89 32.49 -9.21
CA HIS A 21 1.08 31.48 -10.23
C HIS A 21 -0.03 31.69 -11.26
N ALA A 22 0.36 32.06 -12.48
CA ALA A 22 -0.57 32.19 -13.59
C ALA A 22 -1.37 30.92 -13.67
N GLN A 23 -2.67 30.98 -13.31
CA GLN A 23 -3.57 29.84 -13.45
C GLN A 23 -3.60 29.44 -14.92
N GLN A 24 -3.00 28.31 -15.25
CA GLN A 24 -3.05 27.76 -16.61
C GLN A 24 -4.50 27.63 -17.06
N ALA A 25 -4.76 27.92 -18.31
CA ALA A 25 -6.03 27.60 -18.98
C ALA A 25 -6.39 26.12 -18.76
N PRO A 26 -7.67 25.71 -18.86
CA PRO A 26 -8.05 24.31 -18.73
C PRO A 26 -7.10 23.43 -19.53
N GLY A 27 -6.37 22.53 -18.85
CA GLY A 27 -5.41 21.62 -19.49
C GLY A 27 -6.13 20.66 -20.45
N SER A 28 -5.37 19.93 -21.28
CA SER A 28 -5.96 18.94 -22.18
C SER A 28 -6.79 17.92 -21.37
N ALA A 29 -8.09 17.83 -21.67
CA ALA A 29 -9.01 16.86 -21.05
C ALA A 29 -8.50 15.42 -21.22
N GLU A 30 -7.81 15.13 -22.32
CA GLU A 30 -7.23 13.85 -22.63
C GLU A 30 -6.20 13.40 -21.59
N LYS A 31 -5.35 14.32 -21.11
CA LYS A 31 -4.31 14.01 -20.11
C LYS A 31 -4.85 13.66 -18.71
N ARG A 32 -6.15 13.75 -18.52
CA ARG A 32 -6.80 13.38 -17.23
C ARG A 32 -7.46 12.00 -17.28
N LEU A 33 -7.56 11.39 -18.48
CA LEU A 33 -8.22 10.11 -18.66
C LEU A 33 -7.27 8.95 -18.28
N LEU A 34 -7.64 8.23 -17.22
CA LEU A 34 -6.95 7.04 -16.76
C LEU A 34 -8.00 6.01 -16.28
N PRO A 35 -8.13 4.84 -16.93
CA PRO A 35 -7.35 4.31 -18.07
C PRO A 35 -7.43 5.16 -19.34
N VAL A 36 -6.36 5.07 -20.15
CA VAL A 36 -6.31 5.70 -21.46
C VAL A 36 -7.35 5.04 -22.38
N PRO A 37 -8.30 5.79 -22.95
CA PRO A 37 -9.29 5.20 -23.84
C PRO A 37 -8.68 4.61 -25.12
N GLN A 38 -9.37 3.65 -25.73
CA GLN A 38 -8.94 3.05 -27.00
C GLN A 38 -8.91 4.07 -28.13
N GLN A 39 -9.95 4.89 -28.23
CA GLN A 39 -10.06 5.94 -29.23
C GLN A 39 -10.55 7.23 -28.59
N VAL A 40 -9.90 8.35 -28.87
CA VAL A 40 -10.26 9.67 -28.36
C VAL A 40 -10.02 10.74 -29.41
N SER A 41 -10.96 11.68 -29.53
CA SER A 41 -10.86 12.84 -30.41
C SER A 41 -11.56 14.03 -29.75
N PHE A 42 -10.77 14.99 -29.27
CA PHE A 42 -11.29 16.24 -28.71
C PHE A 42 -11.15 17.38 -29.74
N THR A 43 -12.15 18.28 -29.75
CA THR A 43 -12.17 19.45 -30.68
C THR A 43 -11.44 20.66 -30.13
N GLY A 44 -11.02 20.64 -28.84
CA GLY A 44 -10.40 21.77 -28.16
C GLY A 44 -11.36 22.81 -27.56
N ASN A 45 -12.66 22.77 -27.91
CA ASN A 45 -13.64 23.69 -27.33
C ASN A 45 -14.14 23.22 -25.99
N SER A 46 -14.13 24.10 -24.97
CA SER A 46 -14.58 23.78 -23.62
C SER A 46 -15.83 24.57 -23.25
N TYR A 47 -16.72 23.93 -22.50
CA TYR A 47 -18.00 24.49 -22.06
C TYR A 47 -18.22 24.25 -20.59
N VAL A 48 -18.98 25.11 -19.93
CA VAL A 48 -19.34 25.00 -18.52
C VAL A 48 -20.47 23.99 -18.34
N MET A 49 -20.28 23.11 -17.36
CA MET A 49 -21.29 22.23 -16.78
C MET A 49 -21.69 22.76 -15.40
N ASP A 50 -22.99 22.97 -15.17
CA ASP A 50 -23.54 23.53 -13.92
C ASP A 50 -24.93 22.95 -13.63
N ASP A 51 -25.63 23.46 -12.61
CA ASP A 51 -26.96 23.00 -12.19
C ASP A 51 -28.07 23.21 -13.22
N SER A 52 -27.81 23.95 -14.33
CA SER A 52 -28.77 24.08 -15.46
C SER A 52 -28.88 22.81 -16.29
N TRP A 53 -27.95 21.87 -16.13
CA TRP A 53 -27.94 20.58 -16.80
C TRP A 53 -28.95 19.62 -16.17
N SER A 54 -29.47 18.73 -16.99
CA SER A 54 -30.38 17.67 -16.57
C SER A 54 -29.86 16.31 -16.98
N VAL A 55 -30.41 15.24 -16.39
CA VAL A 55 -30.11 13.87 -16.80
C VAL A 55 -31.34 13.22 -17.41
N SER A 56 -31.13 12.49 -18.52
CA SER A 56 -32.16 11.73 -19.23
C SER A 56 -31.66 10.29 -19.46
N THR A 57 -32.57 9.32 -19.51
CA THR A 57 -32.24 7.92 -19.72
C THR A 57 -33.00 7.32 -20.88
N VAL A 58 -32.36 6.46 -21.68
CA VAL A 58 -32.96 5.72 -22.79
C VAL A 58 -32.62 4.25 -22.64
N GLN A 59 -33.63 3.40 -22.40
CA GLN A 59 -33.46 1.97 -22.12
C GLN A 59 -32.52 1.67 -20.91
N VAL A 60 -32.51 2.57 -19.93
CA VAL A 60 -31.79 2.42 -18.67
C VAL A 60 -32.80 2.19 -17.55
N PRO A 61 -32.68 1.11 -16.76
CA PRO A 61 -33.62 0.84 -15.68
C PRO A 61 -33.65 1.97 -14.63
N ALA A 62 -34.79 2.17 -14.00
CA ALA A 62 -34.86 3.00 -12.81
C ALA A 62 -33.97 2.36 -11.70
N GLY A 63 -33.13 3.16 -11.06
CA GLY A 63 -32.17 2.66 -10.06
C GLY A 63 -30.88 2.06 -10.64
N ASP A 64 -30.63 2.23 -11.94
CA ASP A 64 -29.35 1.82 -12.54
C ASP A 64 -28.17 2.50 -11.87
N GLN A 65 -27.13 1.73 -11.60
CA GLN A 65 -25.96 2.18 -10.82
C GLN A 65 -25.15 3.28 -11.54
N ALA A 66 -25.12 3.30 -12.88
CA ALA A 66 -24.47 4.37 -13.62
C ALA A 66 -25.17 5.71 -13.40
N LEU A 67 -26.51 5.71 -13.37
CA LEU A 67 -27.30 6.92 -13.09
C LEU A 67 -27.09 7.39 -11.65
N LEU A 68 -27.19 6.49 -10.67
CA LEU A 68 -27.02 6.83 -9.26
C LEU A 68 -25.60 7.36 -8.98
N ASN A 69 -24.60 6.70 -9.54
CA ASN A 69 -23.20 7.09 -9.40
C ASN A 69 -22.94 8.46 -10.06
N LEU A 70 -23.43 8.68 -11.28
CA LEU A 70 -23.29 9.97 -11.96
C LEU A 70 -23.83 11.13 -11.10
N VAL A 71 -25.05 11.01 -10.59
CA VAL A 71 -25.68 12.06 -9.79
C VAL A 71 -24.93 12.30 -8.49
N SER A 72 -24.53 11.22 -7.79
CA SER A 72 -23.81 11.32 -6.52
C SER A 72 -22.40 11.90 -6.69
N GLU A 73 -21.65 11.46 -7.72
CA GLU A 73 -20.27 11.92 -7.95
C GLU A 73 -20.21 13.36 -8.47
N LEU A 74 -21.14 13.78 -9.34
CA LEU A 74 -21.23 15.17 -9.77
C LEU A 74 -21.47 16.10 -8.59
N LYS A 75 -22.35 15.71 -7.68
CA LYS A 75 -22.63 16.49 -6.47
C LYS A 75 -21.42 16.49 -5.53
N ALA A 76 -20.84 15.31 -5.27
CA ALA A 76 -19.75 15.18 -4.29
C ALA A 76 -18.45 15.83 -4.77
N ARG A 77 -18.08 15.65 -6.05
CA ARG A 77 -16.79 16.14 -6.60
C ARG A 77 -16.85 17.55 -7.16
N PHE A 78 -17.99 17.94 -7.73
CA PHE A 78 -18.10 19.19 -8.49
C PHE A 78 -19.19 20.13 -7.96
N GLY A 79 -19.95 19.74 -6.93
CA GLY A 79 -21.04 20.53 -6.38
C GLY A 79 -22.26 20.67 -7.32
N ILE A 80 -22.32 19.90 -8.43
CA ILE A 80 -23.35 19.99 -9.45
C ILE A 80 -24.53 19.08 -9.11
N SER A 81 -25.72 19.64 -9.06
CA SER A 81 -27.00 18.95 -8.84
C SER A 81 -27.84 18.90 -10.13
N LEU A 82 -27.80 17.76 -10.81
CA LEU A 82 -28.58 17.59 -12.06
C LEU A 82 -30.07 17.53 -11.77
N ALA A 83 -30.88 18.29 -12.56
CA ALA A 83 -32.30 18.14 -12.53
C ALA A 83 -32.73 16.80 -13.16
N ASN A 84 -33.46 15.98 -12.38
CA ASN A 84 -33.98 14.70 -12.90
C ASN A 84 -35.21 14.97 -13.81
N LYS A 85 -35.05 14.78 -15.12
CA LYS A 85 -36.14 14.86 -16.07
C LYS A 85 -36.57 13.48 -16.51
N LYS A 86 -37.87 13.19 -16.37
CA LYS A 86 -38.48 11.92 -16.78
C LYS A 86 -38.22 11.60 -18.27
N MET A 87 -38.27 10.30 -18.62
CA MET A 87 -38.07 9.69 -19.93
C MET A 87 -38.57 10.57 -21.09
N GLY A 88 -37.68 10.89 -22.04
CA GLY A 88 -37.99 11.62 -23.26
C GLY A 88 -36.80 12.42 -23.79
N MET A 89 -36.89 12.89 -25.05
CA MET A 89 -35.85 13.75 -25.62
C MET A 89 -35.71 15.03 -24.80
N PRO A 90 -34.49 15.37 -24.31
CA PRO A 90 -34.29 16.53 -23.46
C PRO A 90 -34.52 17.85 -24.25
N LYS A 91 -35.20 18.78 -23.61
CA LYS A 91 -35.17 20.19 -24.02
C LYS A 91 -34.10 20.90 -23.19
N GLY A 92 -33.02 21.33 -23.83
CA GLY A 92 -31.89 22.02 -23.18
C GLY A 92 -30.69 21.11 -22.87
N LYS A 93 -29.72 21.64 -22.13
CA LYS A 93 -28.45 20.93 -21.79
C LYS A 93 -28.71 19.68 -20.98
N SER A 94 -28.17 18.54 -21.44
CA SER A 94 -28.46 17.26 -20.82
C SER A 94 -27.33 16.26 -20.90
N VAL A 95 -27.18 15.45 -19.82
CA VAL A 95 -26.46 14.18 -19.85
C VAL A 95 -27.45 13.08 -20.22
N ILE A 96 -27.19 12.35 -21.29
CA ILE A 96 -28.05 11.30 -21.83
C ILE A 96 -27.37 9.95 -21.61
N LEU A 97 -27.94 9.09 -20.77
CA LEU A 97 -27.49 7.73 -20.54
C LEU A 97 -28.31 6.77 -21.40
N LYS A 98 -27.65 5.94 -22.22
CA LYS A 98 -28.32 5.04 -23.17
C LYS A 98 -27.70 3.64 -23.11
N ILE A 99 -28.54 2.62 -22.95
CA ILE A 99 -28.14 1.23 -23.18
C ILE A 99 -28.67 0.81 -24.54
N GLN A 100 -27.79 0.38 -25.43
CA GLN A 100 -28.12 -0.12 -26.76
C GLN A 100 -27.16 -1.27 -27.11
N PRO A 101 -27.59 -2.54 -26.94
CA PRO A 101 -26.77 -3.69 -27.25
C PRO A 101 -26.25 -3.65 -28.70
N GLY A 102 -24.93 -3.88 -28.85
CA GLY A 102 -24.28 -3.88 -30.15
C GLY A 102 -23.94 -2.52 -30.74
N ALA A 103 -24.26 -1.40 -30.08
CA ALA A 103 -23.96 -0.05 -30.58
C ALA A 103 -22.46 0.27 -30.66
N VAL A 104 -21.63 -0.42 -29.86
CA VAL A 104 -20.20 -0.21 -29.82
C VAL A 104 -19.47 -1.47 -30.22
N ASN A 105 -18.77 -1.40 -31.36
CA ASN A 105 -17.88 -2.46 -31.81
C ASN A 105 -16.54 -2.33 -31.13
N ILE A 106 -15.98 -3.46 -30.68
CA ILE A 106 -14.65 -3.53 -30.06
C ILE A 106 -13.60 -3.97 -31.08
N GLY A 107 -12.41 -3.36 -31.02
CA GLY A 107 -11.24 -3.75 -31.79
C GLY A 107 -10.58 -5.05 -31.29
N PRO A 108 -9.31 -5.32 -31.69
CA PRO A 108 -8.51 -6.39 -31.13
C PRO A 108 -8.35 -6.29 -29.63
N THR A 109 -8.24 -7.41 -28.93
CA THR A 109 -8.11 -7.51 -27.48
C THR A 109 -7.12 -8.61 -27.10
N THR A 110 -6.50 -8.48 -25.93
CA THR A 110 -5.61 -9.50 -25.37
C THR A 110 -6.41 -10.70 -24.83
N ASP A 111 -7.48 -10.43 -24.10
CA ASP A 111 -8.40 -11.47 -23.62
C ASP A 111 -9.28 -11.98 -24.77
N THR A 112 -9.39 -13.29 -24.86
CA THR A 112 -10.20 -13.99 -25.87
C THR A 112 -11.70 -13.97 -25.59
N ASN A 113 -12.13 -13.65 -24.35
CA ASN A 113 -13.53 -13.57 -23.94
C ASN A 113 -14.21 -12.28 -24.42
N ARG A 114 -14.31 -12.13 -25.73
CA ARG A 114 -14.89 -10.94 -26.37
C ARG A 114 -16.33 -10.63 -25.93
N THR A 115 -17.06 -11.64 -25.48
CA THR A 115 -18.44 -11.44 -24.98
C THR A 115 -18.46 -10.64 -23.68
N ALA A 116 -17.56 -10.91 -22.76
CA ALA A 116 -17.40 -10.14 -21.52
C ALA A 116 -16.92 -8.72 -21.84
N LEU A 117 -15.93 -8.57 -22.71
CA LEU A 117 -15.36 -7.25 -23.08
C LEU A 117 -16.40 -6.36 -23.79
N LYS A 118 -17.23 -6.90 -24.68
CA LYS A 118 -18.31 -6.16 -25.35
C LYS A 118 -19.30 -5.55 -24.37
N LYS A 119 -19.58 -6.22 -23.24
CA LYS A 119 -20.48 -5.69 -22.19
C LYS A 119 -19.90 -4.45 -21.48
N GLN A 120 -18.59 -4.27 -21.51
CA GLN A 120 -17.86 -3.17 -20.90
C GLN A 120 -17.65 -1.98 -21.84
N ALA A 121 -18.00 -2.14 -23.14
CA ALA A 121 -17.77 -1.13 -24.17
C ALA A 121 -18.81 -0.02 -24.15
N TYR A 122 -18.35 1.20 -24.42
CA TYR A 122 -19.17 2.40 -24.47
C TYR A 122 -18.64 3.42 -25.48
N ARG A 123 -19.52 4.37 -25.85
CA ARG A 123 -19.21 5.58 -26.60
C ARG A 123 -19.65 6.78 -25.76
N LEU A 124 -18.79 7.76 -25.61
CA LEU A 124 -19.06 9.03 -24.95
C LEU A 124 -18.92 10.15 -26.00
N THR A 125 -20.00 10.85 -26.29
CA THR A 125 -20.05 12.01 -27.22
C THR A 125 -20.32 13.26 -26.42
N LEU A 126 -19.44 14.25 -26.49
CA LEU A 126 -19.54 15.52 -25.78
C LEU A 126 -19.76 16.65 -26.79
N THR A 127 -20.91 17.26 -26.74
CA THR A 127 -21.27 18.45 -27.54
C THR A 127 -21.59 19.61 -26.61
N LYS A 128 -21.72 20.81 -27.15
CA LYS A 128 -22.08 22.00 -26.37
C LYS A 128 -23.38 21.84 -25.57
N GLU A 129 -24.36 21.14 -26.14
CA GLU A 129 -25.71 21.00 -25.59
C GLU A 129 -25.94 19.66 -24.88
N ASN A 130 -25.21 18.60 -25.28
CA ASN A 130 -25.45 17.25 -24.79
C ASN A 130 -24.16 16.49 -24.54
N ILE A 131 -24.14 15.73 -23.44
CA ILE A 131 -23.15 14.69 -23.16
C ILE A 131 -23.89 13.36 -23.24
N THR A 132 -23.60 12.54 -24.25
CA THR A 132 -24.29 11.27 -24.47
C THR A 132 -23.34 10.08 -24.20
N ILE A 133 -23.74 9.18 -23.32
CA ILE A 133 -23.06 7.92 -23.08
C ILE A 133 -23.93 6.79 -23.62
N THR A 134 -23.46 6.11 -24.67
CA THR A 134 -24.13 4.95 -25.25
C THR A 134 -23.28 3.72 -24.97
N ALA A 135 -23.83 2.69 -24.34
CA ALA A 135 -23.13 1.47 -23.98
C ALA A 135 -23.87 0.21 -24.42
N ASN A 136 -23.10 -0.87 -24.61
CA ASN A 136 -23.68 -2.17 -24.98
C ASN A 136 -24.43 -2.86 -23.83
N ALA A 137 -24.08 -2.51 -22.57
CA ALA A 137 -24.67 -3.09 -21.36
C ALA A 137 -24.52 -2.11 -20.17
N PRO A 138 -25.19 -2.36 -19.02
CA PRO A 138 -25.09 -1.50 -17.84
C PRO A 138 -23.66 -1.28 -17.33
N GLN A 139 -22.80 -2.30 -17.36
CA GLN A 139 -21.38 -2.17 -16.94
C GLN A 139 -20.62 -1.16 -17.82
N GLY A 140 -20.80 -1.22 -19.15
CA GLY A 140 -20.20 -0.25 -20.07
C GLY A 140 -20.72 1.16 -19.84
N LEU A 141 -22.03 1.30 -19.50
CA LEU A 141 -22.61 2.59 -19.17
C LEU A 141 -21.95 3.18 -17.90
N PHE A 142 -21.75 2.37 -16.88
CA PHE A 142 -21.05 2.77 -15.66
C PHE A 142 -19.61 3.24 -15.95
N TYR A 143 -18.87 2.50 -16.77
CA TYR A 143 -17.49 2.89 -17.16
C TYR A 143 -17.46 4.16 -18.01
N GLY A 144 -18.46 4.36 -18.86
CA GLY A 144 -18.64 5.62 -19.60
C GLY A 144 -18.86 6.81 -18.67
N VAL A 145 -19.62 6.63 -17.59
CA VAL A 145 -19.79 7.63 -16.52
C VAL A 145 -18.46 7.96 -15.85
N GLN A 146 -17.63 6.95 -15.51
CA GLN A 146 -16.31 7.22 -14.90
C GLN A 146 -15.43 8.05 -15.84
N THR A 147 -15.43 7.73 -17.14
CA THR A 147 -14.66 8.52 -18.13
C THR A 147 -15.21 9.94 -18.29
N MET A 148 -16.52 10.12 -18.28
CA MET A 148 -17.13 11.46 -18.27
C MET A 148 -16.66 12.26 -17.03
N LEU A 149 -16.74 11.68 -15.83
CA LEU A 149 -16.31 12.35 -14.60
C LEU A 149 -14.84 12.75 -14.65
N GLN A 150 -13.95 11.89 -15.19
CA GLN A 150 -12.54 12.18 -15.38
C GLN A 150 -12.29 13.30 -16.39
N SER A 151 -13.16 13.47 -17.39
CA SER A 151 -13.05 14.52 -18.41
C SER A 151 -13.44 15.91 -17.89
N LEU A 152 -14.09 15.99 -16.73
CA LEU A 152 -14.48 17.25 -16.09
C LEU A 152 -13.29 17.90 -15.39
N GLN A 153 -13.24 19.22 -15.41
CA GLN A 153 -12.15 20.00 -14.86
C GLN A 153 -12.66 21.24 -14.12
N VAL A 154 -12.19 21.44 -12.91
CA VAL A 154 -12.46 22.67 -12.14
C VAL A 154 -11.46 23.75 -12.53
N PHE A 155 -11.96 24.91 -12.97
CA PHE A 155 -11.15 26.08 -13.26
C PHE A 155 -11.89 27.35 -12.83
N LYS A 156 -11.24 28.17 -12.01
CA LYS A 156 -11.83 29.40 -11.44
C LYS A 156 -13.24 29.21 -10.84
N GLY A 157 -13.40 28.12 -10.06
CA GLY A 157 -14.66 27.80 -9.38
C GLY A 157 -15.80 27.33 -10.29
N LYS A 158 -15.53 27.04 -11.58
CA LYS A 158 -16.48 26.47 -12.52
C LYS A 158 -16.00 25.13 -13.05
N THR A 159 -16.94 24.23 -13.34
CA THR A 159 -16.64 22.93 -13.94
C THR A 159 -16.77 23.00 -15.45
N TYR A 160 -15.75 22.54 -16.17
CA TYR A 160 -15.67 22.54 -17.62
C TYR A 160 -15.54 21.12 -18.17
N PHE A 161 -16.04 20.91 -19.37
CA PHE A 161 -15.76 19.75 -20.21
C PHE A 161 -15.33 20.20 -21.60
N THR A 162 -14.55 19.38 -22.30
CA THR A 162 -14.13 19.63 -23.69
C THR A 162 -14.95 18.77 -24.63
N THR A 163 -15.43 19.36 -25.74
CA THR A 163 -16.23 18.65 -26.75
C THR A 163 -15.37 17.65 -27.52
N GLY A 164 -15.97 16.52 -27.91
CA GLY A 164 -15.28 15.44 -28.60
C GLY A 164 -16.01 14.11 -28.55
N GLU A 165 -15.33 13.07 -28.94
CA GLU A 165 -15.80 11.69 -28.89
C GLU A 165 -14.77 10.75 -28.33
N ILE A 166 -15.23 9.79 -27.52
CA ILE A 166 -14.44 8.69 -26.97
C ILE A 166 -15.19 7.41 -27.30
N VAL A 167 -14.48 6.41 -27.87
CA VAL A 167 -14.98 5.04 -28.03
C VAL A 167 -14.02 4.10 -27.31
N ASP A 168 -14.55 3.32 -26.38
CA ASP A 168 -13.67 2.64 -25.42
C ASP A 168 -14.17 1.26 -25.01
N TRP A 169 -13.22 0.36 -24.75
CA TRP A 169 -13.42 -1.01 -24.29
C TRP A 169 -12.12 -1.53 -23.65
N PRO A 170 -12.18 -2.51 -22.73
CA PRO A 170 -10.95 -3.07 -22.14
C PRO A 170 -10.30 -4.12 -23.04
N ASP A 171 -8.97 -4.27 -22.93
CA ASP A 171 -8.22 -5.35 -23.55
C ASP A 171 -8.33 -6.67 -22.76
N MET A 172 -8.56 -6.60 -21.45
CA MET A 172 -8.75 -7.77 -20.56
C MET A 172 -9.95 -7.58 -19.64
N ASP A 173 -10.64 -8.68 -19.33
CA ASP A 173 -11.89 -8.66 -18.55
C ASP A 173 -11.66 -8.27 -17.09
N LEU A 174 -10.63 -8.80 -16.46
CA LEU A 174 -10.33 -8.56 -15.05
C LEU A 174 -9.16 -7.57 -14.87
N ARG A 175 -9.37 -6.64 -13.99
CA ARG A 175 -8.36 -5.69 -13.49
C ARG A 175 -8.51 -5.70 -11.98
N VAL A 176 -7.71 -6.58 -11.35
CA VAL A 176 -7.78 -6.86 -9.93
C VAL A 176 -6.69 -6.09 -9.21
N ILE A 177 -7.04 -5.46 -8.11
CA ILE A 177 -6.07 -5.00 -7.12
C ILE A 177 -6.19 -5.84 -5.86
N TYR A 178 -5.08 -6.03 -5.17
CA TYR A 178 -5.03 -6.68 -3.89
C TYR A 178 -4.84 -5.63 -2.79
N TRP A 179 -5.76 -5.64 -1.83
CA TRP A 179 -5.74 -4.77 -0.67
C TRP A 179 -5.46 -5.60 0.58
N ASP A 180 -4.43 -5.22 1.31
CA ASP A 180 -3.90 -5.99 2.42
C ASP A 180 -4.36 -5.40 3.76
N ASP A 181 -5.42 -5.98 4.31
CA ASP A 181 -5.94 -5.72 5.65
C ASP A 181 -5.60 -6.85 6.64
N ALA A 182 -4.67 -7.72 6.29
CA ALA A 182 -4.21 -8.79 7.16
C ALA A 182 -3.55 -8.25 8.43
N HIS A 183 -2.89 -7.11 8.28
CA HIS A 183 -2.02 -6.56 9.29
C HIS A 183 -2.59 -5.31 9.98
N HIS A 184 -3.57 -4.70 9.45
CA HIS A 184 -4.37 -3.63 10.00
C HIS A 184 -5.81 -3.83 9.49
N LEU A 185 -6.74 -3.04 9.94
CA LEU A 185 -8.12 -3.11 9.44
C LEU A 185 -8.65 -1.70 9.24
N GLU A 186 -9.05 -1.39 8.01
CA GLU A 186 -9.80 -0.18 7.73
C GLU A 186 -11.21 -0.24 8.32
N ARG A 187 -11.74 0.94 8.65
CA ARG A 187 -13.16 1.10 8.98
C ARG A 187 -14.02 0.87 7.75
N LEU A 188 -15.24 0.40 7.94
CA LEU A 188 -16.14 0.02 6.84
C LEU A 188 -16.42 1.17 5.86
N ASP A 189 -16.55 2.40 6.35
CA ASP A 189 -16.75 3.60 5.53
C ASP A 189 -15.51 3.99 4.72
N ALA A 190 -14.32 3.83 5.31
CA ALA A 190 -13.05 3.99 4.61
C ALA A 190 -12.92 2.95 3.49
N MET A 191 -13.20 1.68 3.76
CA MET A 191 -13.16 0.61 2.77
C MET A 191 -14.14 0.88 1.60
N LYS A 192 -15.34 1.37 1.89
CA LYS A 192 -16.29 1.79 0.83
C LYS A 192 -15.74 2.94 -0.01
N ARG A 193 -15.06 3.93 0.60
CA ARG A 193 -14.39 5.01 -0.13
C ARG A 193 -13.29 4.46 -1.04
N ILE A 194 -12.49 3.53 -0.56
CA ILE A 194 -11.41 2.86 -1.29
C ILE A 194 -11.97 2.09 -2.50
N ILE A 195 -13.02 1.29 -2.32
CA ILE A 195 -13.69 0.56 -3.42
C ILE A 195 -14.28 1.52 -4.44
N ARG A 196 -14.88 2.63 -4.01
CA ARG A 196 -15.39 3.68 -4.93
C ARG A 196 -14.26 4.30 -5.75
N GLN A 197 -13.09 4.52 -5.14
CA GLN A 197 -11.91 5.00 -5.84
C GLN A 197 -11.38 3.96 -6.84
N ALA A 198 -11.39 2.68 -6.50
CA ALA A 198 -11.06 1.59 -7.42
C ALA A 198 -12.01 1.58 -8.64
N ALA A 199 -13.31 1.70 -8.42
CA ALA A 199 -14.31 1.77 -9.48
C ALA A 199 -14.11 2.97 -10.42
N TYR A 200 -13.64 4.12 -9.90
CA TYR A 200 -13.31 5.30 -10.69
C TYR A 200 -12.21 5.03 -11.73
N TYR A 201 -11.28 4.13 -11.46
CA TYR A 201 -10.25 3.65 -12.37
C TYR A 201 -10.65 2.39 -13.15
N LYS A 202 -11.92 2.03 -13.16
CA LYS A 202 -12.46 0.84 -13.84
C LYS A 202 -11.80 -0.46 -13.39
N ILE A 203 -11.30 -0.50 -12.16
CA ILE A 203 -10.88 -1.72 -11.50
C ILE A 203 -12.13 -2.58 -11.32
N SER A 204 -12.09 -3.85 -11.76
CA SER A 204 -13.24 -4.75 -11.78
C SER A 204 -13.18 -5.84 -10.72
N GLY A 205 -12.06 -5.96 -10.00
CA GLY A 205 -11.88 -6.90 -8.90
C GLY A 205 -11.09 -6.27 -7.76
N PHE A 206 -11.51 -6.56 -6.54
CA PHE A 206 -10.91 -6.09 -5.32
C PHE A 206 -10.64 -7.31 -4.42
N ALA A 207 -9.42 -7.83 -4.46
CA ALA A 207 -9.02 -8.95 -3.63
C ALA A 207 -8.67 -8.43 -2.23
N LEU A 208 -9.45 -8.83 -1.23
CA LEU A 208 -9.31 -8.37 0.15
C LEU A 208 -8.83 -9.50 1.06
N LYS A 209 -7.64 -9.33 1.62
CA LYS A 209 -7.06 -10.23 2.62
C LYS A 209 -7.34 -9.67 4.02
N LEU A 210 -7.89 -10.49 4.90
CA LEU A 210 -8.31 -10.06 6.24
C LEU A 210 -7.63 -10.86 7.36
N GLU A 211 -7.20 -12.11 7.09
CA GLU A 211 -6.70 -13.01 8.13
C GLU A 211 -7.63 -13.05 9.36
N GLY A 212 -7.16 -12.71 10.55
CA GLY A 212 -7.96 -12.66 11.78
C GLY A 212 -9.01 -11.54 11.83
N HIS A 213 -9.03 -10.63 10.87
CA HIS A 213 -9.96 -9.48 10.84
C HIS A 213 -11.34 -9.79 10.23
N PHE A 214 -11.68 -11.06 10.09
CA PHE A 214 -13.04 -11.51 9.77
C PHE A 214 -13.58 -12.41 10.89
N GLU A 215 -14.88 -12.29 11.22
CA GLU A 215 -15.53 -13.09 12.27
C GLU A 215 -15.82 -14.53 11.82
N PHE A 216 -14.78 -15.35 11.73
CA PHE A 216 -14.90 -16.76 11.39
C PHE A 216 -15.68 -17.53 12.49
N LYS A 217 -16.81 -18.13 12.10
CA LYS A 217 -17.59 -19.01 13.00
C LYS A 217 -16.90 -20.36 13.17
N SER A 218 -16.27 -20.85 12.12
CA SER A 218 -15.53 -22.12 12.08
C SER A 218 -14.20 -22.08 12.85
N ALA A 219 -13.64 -20.88 13.05
CA ALA A 219 -12.35 -20.70 13.71
C ALA A 219 -12.36 -19.49 14.68
N PRO A 220 -13.20 -19.49 15.74
CA PRO A 220 -13.41 -18.31 16.57
C PRO A 220 -12.18 -17.87 17.35
N SER A 221 -11.22 -18.75 17.60
CA SER A 221 -10.00 -18.42 18.35
C SER A 221 -9.02 -17.55 17.57
N ILE A 222 -9.12 -17.49 16.23
CA ILE A 222 -8.24 -16.66 15.40
C ILE A 222 -8.77 -15.24 15.20
N VAL A 223 -10.02 -14.99 15.59
CA VAL A 223 -10.69 -13.70 15.37
C VAL A 223 -10.09 -12.65 16.27
N GLU A 224 -9.59 -11.58 15.67
CA GLU A 224 -8.91 -10.49 16.36
C GLU A 224 -9.87 -9.53 17.07
N PRO A 225 -9.37 -8.65 17.97
CA PRO A 225 -10.18 -7.70 18.72
C PRO A 225 -11.16 -6.88 17.88
N TYR A 226 -10.68 -6.39 16.73
CA TYR A 226 -11.53 -5.83 15.68
C TYR A 226 -11.57 -6.77 14.48
N ALA A 227 -12.76 -7.04 13.97
CA ALA A 227 -12.97 -7.92 12.82
C ALA A 227 -14.31 -7.56 12.17
N TYR A 228 -14.39 -7.66 10.84
CA TYR A 228 -15.67 -7.51 10.15
C TYR A 228 -16.59 -8.69 10.49
N SER A 229 -17.82 -8.38 10.85
CA SER A 229 -18.89 -9.37 10.91
C SER A 229 -19.27 -9.86 9.50
N ALA A 230 -19.89 -11.02 9.41
CA ALA A 230 -20.44 -11.53 8.16
C ALA A 230 -21.43 -10.55 7.50
N LYS A 231 -22.16 -9.76 8.31
CA LYS A 231 -23.08 -8.73 7.82
C LYS A 231 -22.34 -7.57 7.18
N GLU A 232 -21.29 -7.05 7.80
CA GLU A 232 -20.47 -5.95 7.28
C GLU A 232 -19.73 -6.37 6.00
N TYR A 233 -19.20 -7.59 5.97
CA TYR A 233 -18.55 -8.11 4.76
C TYR A 233 -19.54 -8.30 3.60
N GLN A 234 -20.78 -8.77 3.87
CA GLN A 234 -21.84 -8.83 2.84
C GLN A 234 -22.25 -7.42 2.38
N GLU A 235 -22.37 -6.46 3.29
CA GLU A 235 -22.63 -5.06 2.95
C GLU A 235 -21.55 -4.49 2.02
N LEU A 236 -20.29 -4.80 2.30
CA LEU A 236 -19.16 -4.42 1.47
C LEU A 236 -19.21 -5.11 0.10
N THR A 237 -19.57 -6.40 0.09
CA THR A 237 -19.78 -7.19 -1.16
C THR A 237 -20.85 -6.55 -2.04
N ASP A 238 -22.00 -6.23 -1.47
CA ASP A 238 -23.12 -5.63 -2.19
C ASP A 238 -22.77 -4.22 -2.70
N TYR A 239 -22.06 -3.44 -1.89
CA TYR A 239 -21.57 -2.12 -2.27
C TYR A 239 -20.59 -2.20 -3.44
N ALA A 240 -19.58 -3.06 -3.37
CA ALA A 240 -18.63 -3.26 -4.46
C ALA A 240 -19.33 -3.67 -5.76
N LYS A 241 -20.24 -4.64 -5.68
CA LYS A 241 -21.03 -5.13 -6.81
C LYS A 241 -21.89 -4.01 -7.44
N SER A 242 -22.42 -3.09 -6.65
CA SER A 242 -23.16 -1.93 -7.14
C SER A 242 -22.30 -0.98 -8.00
N LEU A 243 -20.99 -1.05 -7.84
CA LEU A 243 -19.99 -0.28 -8.59
C LEU A 243 -19.27 -1.11 -9.67
N TYR A 244 -19.80 -2.28 -10.01
CA TYR A 244 -19.17 -3.25 -10.95
C TYR A 244 -17.77 -3.66 -10.54
N VAL A 245 -17.48 -3.67 -9.25
CA VAL A 245 -16.28 -4.24 -8.63
C VAL A 245 -16.68 -5.54 -7.93
N GLU A 246 -16.02 -6.64 -8.21
CA GLU A 246 -16.19 -7.88 -7.47
C GLU A 246 -15.28 -7.87 -6.25
N LEU A 247 -15.85 -7.96 -5.04
CA LEU A 247 -15.09 -8.22 -3.83
C LEU A 247 -14.69 -9.67 -3.82
N ILE A 248 -13.39 -9.95 -3.88
CA ILE A 248 -12.81 -11.29 -4.01
C ILE A 248 -12.20 -11.67 -2.65
N PRO A 249 -12.74 -12.67 -1.96
CA PRO A 249 -12.12 -13.19 -0.74
C PRO A 249 -10.71 -13.72 -1.02
N PHE A 250 -9.79 -13.47 -0.10
CA PHE A 250 -8.41 -13.92 -0.18
C PHE A 250 -8.08 -14.74 1.08
N LEU A 251 -7.63 -15.96 0.93
CA LEU A 251 -7.14 -16.80 2.01
C LEU A 251 -5.91 -17.58 1.55
N ASP A 252 -4.82 -17.45 2.30
CA ASP A 252 -3.62 -18.24 2.08
C ASP A 252 -3.80 -19.66 2.59
N ALA A 253 -3.26 -20.63 1.87
CA ALA A 253 -2.96 -21.98 2.30
C ALA A 253 -2.20 -22.74 1.19
N PRO A 254 -1.25 -23.61 1.52
CA PRO A 254 -0.92 -24.09 2.87
C PRO A 254 -0.02 -23.20 3.70
N ALA A 255 0.65 -22.19 3.08
CA ALA A 255 1.59 -21.30 3.74
C ALA A 255 0.96 -19.95 4.10
N HIS A 256 1.75 -19.04 4.70
CA HIS A 256 1.32 -17.71 5.17
C HIS A 256 0.15 -17.74 6.15
N ILE A 257 0.02 -18.77 6.96
CA ILE A 257 -1.09 -18.97 7.88
C ILE A 257 -0.70 -18.91 9.35
N ALA A 258 0.33 -18.13 9.65
CA ALA A 258 0.79 -17.92 11.03
C ALA A 258 -0.35 -17.38 11.92
N PHE A 259 -1.24 -16.58 11.38
CA PHE A 259 -2.43 -16.09 12.08
C PHE A 259 -3.35 -17.20 12.57
N ILE A 260 -3.32 -18.39 11.98
CA ILE A 260 -4.04 -19.60 12.42
C ILE A 260 -3.16 -20.44 13.35
N LEU A 261 -1.98 -20.84 12.87
CA LEU A 261 -1.16 -21.86 13.51
C LEU A 261 -0.47 -21.39 14.79
N LYS A 262 -0.41 -20.07 15.04
CA LYS A 262 0.03 -19.52 16.32
C LYS A 262 -0.89 -19.91 17.49
N HIS A 263 -2.16 -20.18 17.20
CA HIS A 263 -3.14 -20.53 18.22
C HIS A 263 -2.99 -21.99 18.69
N PRO A 264 -3.03 -22.28 20.01
CA PRO A 264 -2.86 -23.62 20.55
C PRO A 264 -3.79 -24.66 19.94
N ALA A 265 -5.02 -24.27 19.57
CA ALA A 265 -6.02 -25.16 19.00
C ALA A 265 -5.63 -25.79 17.64
N TYR A 266 -4.69 -25.15 16.91
CA TYR A 266 -4.33 -25.54 15.55
C TYR A 266 -2.88 -26.02 15.41
N LYS A 267 -2.11 -26.09 16.51
CA LYS A 267 -0.68 -26.50 16.48
C LYS A 267 -0.46 -27.88 15.85
N ASP A 268 -1.39 -28.79 16.01
CA ASP A 268 -1.31 -30.15 15.45
C ASP A 268 -1.49 -30.20 13.92
N LEU A 269 -1.86 -29.07 13.30
CA LEU A 269 -2.00 -28.96 11.85
C LEU A 269 -0.71 -28.55 11.14
N ARG A 270 0.34 -28.15 11.88
CA ARG A 270 1.60 -27.66 11.33
C ARG A 270 2.30 -28.70 10.45
N ALA A 271 2.85 -28.23 9.33
CA ALA A 271 3.77 -29.02 8.52
C ALA A 271 5.11 -29.24 9.22
N PHE A 272 5.54 -28.29 10.03
CA PHE A 272 6.76 -28.35 10.84
C PHE A 272 6.45 -27.94 12.29
N PRO A 273 6.76 -28.79 13.28
CA PRO A 273 6.31 -28.56 14.67
C PRO A 273 6.72 -27.21 15.28
N ASN A 274 7.88 -26.69 14.87
CA ASN A 274 8.47 -25.48 15.41
C ASN A 274 8.14 -24.21 14.60
N SER A 275 7.26 -24.32 13.56
CA SER A 275 6.87 -23.20 12.73
C SER A 275 5.36 -23.02 12.71
N ASN A 276 4.90 -21.78 12.67
CA ASN A 276 3.51 -21.43 12.45
C ASN A 276 3.18 -21.22 10.96
N TYR A 277 4.12 -21.39 10.07
CA TYR A 277 4.04 -20.87 8.71
C TYR A 277 3.18 -21.71 7.77
N ASP A 278 3.41 -23.05 7.71
CA ASP A 278 2.70 -23.96 6.82
C ASP A 278 1.88 -24.99 7.57
N LEU A 279 0.72 -25.36 7.04
CA LEU A 279 -0.01 -26.56 7.47
C LEU A 279 0.44 -27.81 6.70
N SER A 280 0.20 -29.00 7.31
CA SER A 280 0.39 -30.27 6.63
C SER A 280 -0.69 -30.48 5.58
N VAL A 281 -0.28 -30.60 4.33
CA VAL A 281 -1.17 -30.68 3.15
C VAL A 281 -1.88 -32.04 2.99
N VAL A 282 -1.48 -33.08 3.76
CA VAL A 282 -2.19 -34.38 3.79
C VAL A 282 -3.09 -34.53 5.01
N ASN A 283 -3.13 -33.56 5.91
CA ASN A 283 -3.96 -33.63 7.10
C ASN A 283 -5.42 -33.28 6.80
N PRO A 284 -6.38 -34.24 6.91
CA PRO A 284 -7.78 -33.95 6.56
C PRO A 284 -8.45 -32.92 7.50
N LYS A 285 -7.93 -32.72 8.71
CA LYS A 285 -8.41 -31.67 9.61
C LYS A 285 -7.99 -30.29 9.12
N ALA A 286 -6.82 -30.17 8.48
CA ALA A 286 -6.38 -28.93 7.85
C ALA A 286 -7.28 -28.58 6.65
N ASP A 287 -7.56 -29.55 5.77
CA ASP A 287 -8.51 -29.33 4.67
C ASP A 287 -9.89 -28.87 5.18
N SER A 288 -10.40 -29.54 6.23
CA SER A 288 -11.70 -29.19 6.83
C SER A 288 -11.69 -27.77 7.40
N LEU A 289 -10.63 -27.37 8.08
CA LEU A 289 -10.51 -26.02 8.63
C LEU A 289 -10.55 -24.97 7.52
N ILE A 290 -9.69 -25.10 6.52
CA ILE A 290 -9.58 -24.14 5.41
C ILE A 290 -10.92 -24.07 4.63
N LEU A 291 -11.55 -25.21 4.33
CA LEU A 291 -12.82 -25.21 3.60
C LEU A 291 -13.96 -24.60 4.43
N ASN A 292 -14.01 -24.83 5.73
CA ASN A 292 -15.01 -24.22 6.60
C ASN A 292 -14.80 -22.70 6.73
N MET A 293 -13.57 -22.24 6.82
CA MET A 293 -13.26 -20.79 6.80
C MET A 293 -13.67 -20.16 5.46
N MET A 294 -13.41 -20.85 4.34
CA MET A 294 -13.89 -20.41 3.02
C MET A 294 -15.43 -20.35 2.97
N ASP A 295 -16.11 -21.33 3.55
CA ASP A 295 -17.58 -21.34 3.61
C ASP A 295 -18.13 -20.18 4.43
N ASP A 296 -17.48 -19.79 5.52
CA ASP A 296 -17.82 -18.58 6.30
C ASP A 296 -17.69 -17.30 5.45
N LEU A 297 -16.58 -17.17 4.72
CA LEU A 297 -16.37 -16.04 3.80
C LEU A 297 -17.40 -16.03 2.67
N PHE A 298 -17.71 -17.17 2.05
CA PHE A 298 -18.67 -17.25 0.95
C PHE A 298 -20.10 -16.97 1.39
N ALA A 299 -20.45 -17.33 2.64
CA ALA A 299 -21.76 -17.00 3.23
C ALA A 299 -21.94 -15.48 3.37
N ALA A 300 -20.84 -14.73 3.51
CA ALA A 300 -20.79 -13.27 3.59
C ALA A 300 -20.39 -12.57 2.28
N ASN A 301 -20.21 -13.36 1.19
CA ASN A 301 -19.83 -12.87 -0.14
C ASN A 301 -20.76 -13.45 -1.21
N LYS A 302 -22.07 -13.27 -1.00
CA LYS A 302 -23.09 -13.85 -1.89
C LYS A 302 -23.03 -13.24 -3.28
N GLY A 303 -22.96 -14.13 -4.29
CA GLY A 303 -22.88 -13.74 -5.70
C GLY A 303 -21.47 -13.44 -6.20
N GLY A 304 -20.43 -13.58 -5.37
CA GLY A 304 -19.04 -13.59 -5.80
C GLY A 304 -18.72 -14.80 -6.67
N LYS A 305 -17.81 -14.65 -7.62
CA LYS A 305 -17.43 -15.67 -8.60
C LYS A 305 -16.03 -16.23 -8.35
N TYR A 306 -15.16 -15.40 -7.81
CA TYR A 306 -13.74 -15.68 -7.64
C TYR A 306 -13.37 -15.81 -6.17
N VAL A 307 -12.26 -16.47 -5.92
CA VAL A 307 -11.54 -16.50 -4.64
C VAL A 307 -10.05 -16.59 -4.93
N VAL A 308 -9.24 -15.84 -4.21
CA VAL A 308 -7.80 -16.06 -4.20
C VAL A 308 -7.53 -17.11 -3.14
N PHE A 309 -7.01 -18.24 -3.59
CA PHE A 309 -6.47 -19.30 -2.77
C PHE A 309 -4.97 -19.29 -2.99
N SER A 310 -4.30 -18.40 -2.28
CA SER A 310 -2.86 -18.22 -2.42
C SER A 310 -2.13 -19.47 -1.98
N THR A 311 -1.28 -19.98 -2.84
CA THR A 311 -0.43 -21.15 -2.60
C THR A 311 1.04 -20.76 -2.54
N ASP A 312 1.27 -19.50 -2.19
CA ASP A 312 2.54 -18.81 -2.16
C ASP A 312 3.54 -19.46 -1.19
N GLU A 313 4.80 -19.53 -1.59
CA GLU A 313 5.97 -19.81 -0.75
C GLU A 313 5.83 -20.98 0.25
N ALA A 314 5.26 -22.10 -0.15
CA ALA A 314 5.00 -23.25 0.72
C ALA A 314 6.30 -24.01 1.10
N TYR A 315 7.15 -23.38 1.93
CA TYR A 315 8.52 -23.84 2.24
C TYR A 315 8.58 -25.12 3.05
N TYR A 316 7.59 -25.39 3.90
CA TYR A 316 7.56 -26.59 4.75
C TYR A 316 6.72 -27.73 4.17
N THR A 317 6.17 -27.56 2.95
CA THR A 317 5.49 -28.65 2.26
C THR A 317 6.40 -29.89 2.14
N GLY A 318 5.91 -31.03 2.60
CA GLY A 318 6.68 -32.28 2.64
C GLY A 318 7.50 -32.50 3.92
N LYS A 319 7.42 -31.60 4.93
CA LYS A 319 8.17 -31.75 6.20
C LYS A 319 7.43 -32.59 7.23
N ALA A 320 6.11 -32.54 7.32
CA ALA A 320 5.34 -33.42 8.21
C ALA A 320 5.54 -34.89 7.83
N PRO A 321 5.52 -35.83 8.79
CA PRO A 321 5.74 -37.25 8.48
C PRO A 321 4.78 -37.80 7.41
N GLY A 322 3.51 -37.44 7.46
CA GLY A 322 2.52 -37.82 6.44
C GLY A 322 2.80 -37.19 5.08
N ASP A 323 3.13 -35.90 5.06
CA ASP A 323 3.50 -35.16 3.84
C ASP A 323 4.74 -35.78 3.19
N LYS A 324 5.79 -36.07 3.99
CA LYS A 324 7.04 -36.68 3.51
C LYS A 324 6.79 -38.05 2.85
N LYS A 325 5.95 -38.89 3.49
CA LYS A 325 5.56 -40.18 2.93
C LYS A 325 4.82 -39.98 1.59
N ARG A 326 3.84 -39.10 1.57
CA ARG A 326 3.04 -38.88 0.35
C ARG A 326 3.86 -38.23 -0.76
N ALA A 327 4.74 -37.30 -0.46
CA ALA A 327 5.64 -36.72 -1.44
C ALA A 327 6.56 -37.76 -2.09
N ALA A 328 7.07 -38.74 -1.31
CA ALA A 328 7.88 -39.85 -1.84
C ALA A 328 7.06 -40.74 -2.78
N GLU A 329 5.79 -41.05 -2.46
CA GLU A 329 4.89 -41.81 -3.31
C GLU A 329 4.58 -41.10 -4.64
N LEU A 330 4.42 -39.79 -4.61
CA LEU A 330 4.11 -38.96 -5.79
C LEU A 330 5.35 -38.61 -6.62
N GLY A 331 6.55 -38.68 -6.04
CA GLY A 331 7.82 -38.30 -6.67
C GLY A 331 8.22 -36.86 -6.49
N GLY A 332 7.81 -36.18 -5.38
CA GLY A 332 8.30 -34.88 -4.95
C GLY A 332 7.27 -33.92 -4.37
N ASN A 333 7.78 -32.88 -3.69
CA ASN A 333 6.96 -31.87 -3.01
C ASN A 333 6.10 -31.05 -3.99
N GLY A 334 6.56 -30.76 -5.19
CA GLY A 334 5.77 -30.06 -6.21
C GLY A 334 4.50 -30.83 -6.58
N LYS A 335 4.60 -32.14 -6.78
CA LYS A 335 3.44 -32.99 -7.04
C LYS A 335 2.52 -33.11 -5.83
N LEU A 336 3.07 -33.10 -4.62
CA LEU A 336 2.30 -33.09 -3.39
C LEU A 336 1.48 -31.80 -3.27
N LEU A 337 2.09 -30.65 -3.53
CA LEU A 337 1.37 -29.37 -3.54
C LEU A 337 0.31 -29.33 -4.65
N ALA A 338 0.62 -29.81 -5.87
CA ALA A 338 -0.35 -29.90 -6.96
C ALA A 338 -1.55 -30.78 -6.63
N GLU A 339 -1.34 -31.90 -5.90
CA GLU A 339 -2.44 -32.74 -5.39
C GLU A 339 -3.30 -31.99 -4.38
N TYR A 340 -2.71 -31.26 -3.44
CA TYR A 340 -3.43 -30.43 -2.48
C TYR A 340 -4.26 -29.35 -3.18
N VAL A 341 -3.63 -28.59 -4.07
CA VAL A 341 -4.28 -27.55 -4.87
C VAL A 341 -5.46 -28.10 -5.66
N THR A 342 -5.27 -29.25 -6.31
CA THR A 342 -6.33 -29.93 -7.06
C THR A 342 -7.50 -30.31 -6.16
N ARG A 343 -7.22 -30.86 -4.99
CA ARG A 343 -8.24 -31.29 -4.03
C ARG A 343 -9.06 -30.12 -3.51
N ILE A 344 -8.38 -29.08 -3.01
CA ILE A 344 -9.05 -27.88 -2.49
C ILE A 344 -9.73 -27.10 -3.62
N GLY A 345 -9.07 -26.88 -4.76
CA GLY A 345 -9.62 -26.17 -5.90
C GLY A 345 -10.90 -26.80 -6.45
N ASN A 346 -10.96 -28.13 -6.51
CA ASN A 346 -12.19 -28.86 -6.87
C ASN A 346 -13.32 -28.63 -5.86
N GLN A 347 -13.01 -28.53 -4.56
CA GLN A 347 -14.00 -28.22 -3.53
C GLN A 347 -14.51 -26.79 -3.64
N LEU A 348 -13.64 -25.84 -3.97
CA LEU A 348 -14.01 -24.44 -4.20
C LEU A 348 -14.89 -24.33 -5.46
N HIS A 349 -14.55 -25.04 -6.53
CA HIS A 349 -15.35 -25.07 -7.75
C HIS A 349 -16.76 -25.64 -7.52
N LYS A 350 -16.90 -26.73 -6.76
CA LYS A 350 -18.20 -27.27 -6.34
C LYS A 350 -19.04 -26.26 -5.55
N ARG A 351 -18.42 -25.32 -4.86
CA ARG A 351 -19.05 -24.18 -4.15
C ARG A 351 -19.38 -23.00 -5.07
N GLY A 352 -19.18 -23.14 -6.38
CA GLY A 352 -19.42 -22.12 -7.39
C GLY A 352 -18.35 -21.01 -7.43
N ARG A 353 -17.13 -21.31 -6.95
CA ARG A 353 -16.01 -20.36 -6.95
C ARG A 353 -14.90 -20.78 -7.89
N ASN A 354 -14.38 -19.83 -8.67
CA ASN A 354 -13.18 -20.02 -9.48
C ASN A 354 -11.98 -19.60 -8.65
N ALA A 355 -11.12 -20.56 -8.33
CA ALA A 355 -9.92 -20.31 -7.54
C ALA A 355 -8.81 -19.72 -8.42
N MET A 356 -8.17 -18.65 -7.94
CA MET A 356 -6.91 -18.13 -8.43
C MET A 356 -5.82 -18.64 -7.49
N ILE A 357 -4.77 -19.25 -8.03
CA ILE A 357 -3.64 -19.79 -7.29
C ILE A 357 -2.33 -19.22 -7.78
N TRP A 358 -1.29 -19.23 -6.93
CA TRP A 358 0.07 -18.93 -7.37
C TRP A 358 0.74 -20.21 -7.87
N THR A 359 1.03 -20.26 -9.17
CA THR A 359 1.67 -21.42 -9.82
C THR A 359 3.19 -21.28 -9.75
N GLU A 360 3.75 -21.56 -8.58
CA GLU A 360 5.16 -21.37 -8.29
C GLU A 360 5.71 -22.46 -7.35
N PHE A 361 6.91 -22.23 -6.81
CA PHE A 361 7.59 -23.13 -5.86
C PHE A 361 6.65 -23.62 -4.74
N PRO A 362 6.71 -24.90 -4.36
CA PRO A 362 7.60 -25.97 -4.85
C PRO A 362 7.13 -26.71 -6.11
N MET A 363 6.03 -26.27 -6.76
CA MET A 363 5.58 -26.82 -8.04
C MET A 363 6.57 -26.52 -9.15
N LYS A 364 6.55 -27.35 -10.18
CA LYS A 364 7.33 -27.21 -11.41
C LYS A 364 6.40 -27.19 -12.61
N GLU A 365 6.88 -26.78 -13.77
CA GLU A 365 6.09 -26.73 -15.02
C GLU A 365 5.33 -28.03 -15.29
N ALA A 366 5.99 -29.20 -15.13
CA ALA A 366 5.39 -30.50 -15.38
C ALA A 366 4.20 -30.82 -14.44
N ASP A 367 4.15 -30.21 -13.27
CA ASP A 367 3.08 -30.44 -12.28
C ASP A 367 1.78 -29.75 -12.69
N MET A 368 1.86 -28.75 -13.58
CA MET A 368 0.70 -28.02 -14.11
C MET A 368 -0.32 -28.92 -14.79
N ASN A 369 0.14 -30.03 -15.41
CA ASN A 369 -0.74 -31.01 -16.04
C ASN A 369 -1.66 -31.76 -15.07
N ASN A 370 -1.36 -31.71 -13.76
CA ASN A 370 -2.14 -32.35 -12.72
C ASN A 370 -3.20 -31.42 -12.10
N ILE A 371 -3.16 -30.12 -12.43
CA ILE A 371 -4.07 -29.09 -11.88
C ILE A 371 -5.27 -28.95 -12.83
N PRO A 372 -6.53 -29.00 -12.34
CA PRO A 372 -7.71 -28.84 -13.18
C PRO A 372 -7.74 -27.51 -13.94
N SER A 373 -8.14 -27.56 -15.21
CA SER A 373 -8.16 -26.37 -16.09
C SER A 373 -9.13 -25.26 -15.69
N HIS A 374 -10.10 -25.55 -14.79
CA HIS A 374 -10.99 -24.53 -14.22
C HIS A 374 -10.32 -23.65 -13.15
N ILE A 375 -9.15 -24.04 -12.67
CA ILE A 375 -8.34 -23.23 -11.76
C ILE A 375 -7.58 -22.19 -12.58
N ILE A 376 -7.51 -20.96 -12.08
CA ILE A 376 -6.84 -19.84 -12.74
C ILE A 376 -5.42 -19.74 -12.20
N SER A 377 -4.42 -19.68 -13.08
CA SER A 377 -3.06 -19.34 -12.69
C SER A 377 -3.01 -17.84 -12.36
N GLY A 378 -2.79 -17.51 -11.11
CA GLY A 378 -2.74 -16.12 -10.62
C GLY A 378 -1.46 -15.40 -11.03
N VAL A 379 -0.40 -16.13 -11.41
CA VAL A 379 0.90 -15.60 -11.83
C VAL A 379 1.23 -15.98 -13.26
N TYR A 380 1.93 -15.10 -13.96
CA TYR A 380 2.46 -15.37 -15.29
C TYR A 380 3.95 -15.72 -15.20
N ASN A 381 4.28 -16.93 -15.60
CA ASN A 381 5.65 -17.36 -15.86
C ASN A 381 5.80 -17.64 -17.35
N SER A 382 6.67 -16.89 -18.02
CA SER A 382 6.92 -17.00 -19.46
C SER A 382 7.37 -18.41 -19.90
N GLU A 383 8.09 -19.13 -19.04
CA GLU A 383 8.58 -20.49 -19.31
C GLU A 383 7.43 -21.51 -19.28
N TRP A 384 6.48 -21.38 -18.34
CA TRP A 384 5.38 -22.30 -18.17
C TRP A 384 4.11 -21.96 -18.97
N ALA A 385 4.07 -20.75 -19.52
CA ALA A 385 2.88 -20.19 -20.15
C ALA A 385 2.30 -21.08 -21.26
N ALA A 386 3.15 -21.67 -22.09
CA ALA A 386 2.73 -22.55 -23.18
C ALA A 386 2.09 -23.83 -22.65
N THR A 387 2.66 -24.46 -21.63
CA THR A 387 2.12 -25.66 -20.96
C THR A 387 0.79 -25.36 -20.29
N ILE A 388 0.69 -24.27 -19.55
CA ILE A 388 -0.54 -23.83 -18.87
C ILE A 388 -1.66 -23.59 -19.89
N LYS A 389 -1.36 -22.88 -20.99
CA LYS A 389 -2.31 -22.63 -22.07
C LYS A 389 -2.75 -23.90 -22.78
N ALA A 390 -1.79 -24.81 -23.09
CA ALA A 390 -2.10 -26.09 -23.72
C ALA A 390 -3.00 -26.96 -22.85
N HIS A 391 -2.87 -26.87 -21.53
CA HIS A 391 -3.75 -27.54 -20.55
C HIS A 391 -5.13 -26.85 -20.41
N GLY A 392 -5.36 -25.71 -21.07
CA GLY A 392 -6.64 -24.99 -21.05
C GLY A 392 -6.88 -24.13 -19.82
N MET A 393 -5.86 -23.85 -19.02
CA MET A 393 -5.94 -22.94 -17.89
C MET A 393 -5.82 -21.49 -18.36
N ARG A 394 -6.62 -20.60 -17.75
CA ARG A 394 -6.49 -19.14 -17.94
C ARG A 394 -5.51 -18.56 -16.95
N GLN A 395 -4.90 -17.44 -17.31
CA GLN A 395 -3.88 -16.78 -16.49
C GLN A 395 -4.19 -15.32 -16.21
N MET A 396 -3.77 -14.86 -15.02
CA MET A 396 -3.62 -13.45 -14.70
C MET A 396 -2.17 -13.04 -14.90
N ILE A 397 -1.95 -11.77 -15.21
CA ILE A 397 -0.62 -11.15 -15.16
C ILE A 397 -0.49 -10.58 -13.75
N TYR A 398 0.14 -11.36 -12.85
CA TYR A 398 0.47 -10.89 -11.52
C TYR A 398 1.66 -9.94 -11.57
N THR A 399 1.54 -8.87 -10.84
CA THR A 399 2.64 -7.94 -10.54
C THR A 399 2.35 -7.22 -9.22
N SER A 400 3.30 -6.49 -8.68
CA SER A 400 3.08 -5.71 -7.47
C SER A 400 3.51 -4.27 -7.64
N THR A 401 2.82 -3.37 -6.95
CA THR A 401 3.12 -1.94 -7.00
C THR A 401 4.36 -1.55 -6.20
N GLN A 402 4.76 -2.34 -5.19
CA GLN A 402 5.93 -2.03 -4.35
C GLN A 402 7.13 -2.96 -4.55
N GLY A 403 6.97 -4.12 -5.16
CA GLY A 403 8.03 -5.12 -5.33
C GLY A 403 8.44 -5.76 -4.01
N VAL A 404 9.54 -5.29 -3.42
CA VAL A 404 9.96 -5.65 -2.07
C VAL A 404 9.04 -4.93 -1.07
N GLU A 405 8.75 -5.54 0.06
CA GLU A 405 7.87 -5.00 1.10
C GLU A 405 8.60 -3.92 1.94
N PRO A 406 8.71 -2.67 1.49
CA PRO A 406 9.40 -1.63 2.22
C PRO A 406 8.49 -1.01 3.26
N LEU A 407 9.05 -0.56 4.37
CA LEU A 407 8.30 0.22 5.35
C LEU A 407 7.89 1.60 4.81
N PHE A 408 8.66 2.17 3.88
CA PHE A 408 8.37 3.44 3.23
C PHE A 408 8.45 3.33 1.72
N PRO A 409 7.72 4.19 0.97
CA PRO A 409 7.62 4.08 -0.47
C PRO A 409 8.94 4.42 -1.18
N THR A 410 9.70 3.39 -1.55
CA THR A 410 10.91 3.51 -2.39
C THR A 410 10.65 3.21 -3.87
N TYR A 411 9.41 2.92 -4.23
CA TYR A 411 9.01 2.30 -5.49
C TYR A 411 8.38 3.26 -6.50
N TYR A 412 8.31 4.54 -6.18
CA TYR A 412 7.79 5.51 -7.13
C TYR A 412 8.78 5.72 -8.29
N PRO A 413 8.28 6.00 -9.51
CA PRO A 413 9.16 6.27 -10.63
C PRO A 413 10.04 7.50 -10.35
N LEU A 414 11.21 7.52 -10.94
CA LEU A 414 12.15 8.65 -10.90
C LEU A 414 12.99 8.79 -9.61
N ALA A 415 13.21 7.70 -8.86
CA ALA A 415 14.25 7.71 -7.85
C ALA A 415 15.62 8.00 -8.52
N PRO A 416 16.41 8.98 -8.06
CA PRO A 416 17.68 9.31 -8.68
C PRO A 416 18.66 8.14 -8.60
N LYS A 417 19.27 7.79 -9.72
CA LYS A 417 20.31 6.74 -9.80
C LYS A 417 21.49 6.99 -8.84
N GLU A 418 21.74 8.26 -8.51
CA GLU A 418 22.83 8.70 -7.64
C GLU A 418 22.75 8.17 -6.22
N LEU A 419 21.53 7.97 -5.70
CA LEU A 419 21.31 7.44 -4.34
C LEU A 419 21.73 5.98 -4.17
N PHE A 420 21.90 5.26 -5.27
CA PHE A 420 22.18 3.82 -5.27
C PHE A 420 23.60 3.47 -5.68
N LYS A 421 24.42 4.45 -6.06
CA LYS A 421 25.82 4.22 -6.48
C LYS A 421 26.71 3.62 -5.39
N ASP A 422 26.44 3.94 -4.13
CA ASP A 422 27.20 3.41 -2.98
C ASP A 422 26.50 2.26 -2.25
N SER A 423 25.40 1.78 -2.77
CA SER A 423 24.63 0.70 -2.14
C SER A 423 25.27 -0.68 -2.26
N THR A 424 26.47 -0.79 -2.81
CA THR A 424 27.25 -2.04 -2.91
C THR A 424 27.48 -2.77 -1.58
N LYS A 425 27.16 -2.12 -0.45
CA LYS A 425 27.17 -2.75 0.87
C LYS A 425 25.76 -3.01 1.45
N ALA A 426 24.69 -2.59 0.77
CA ALA A 426 23.36 -2.58 1.35
C ALA A 426 22.46 -3.74 0.90
N THR A 427 22.67 -4.28 -0.28
CA THR A 427 22.01 -5.51 -0.75
C THR A 427 22.89 -6.17 -1.81
N ASP A 428 23.19 -7.45 -1.65
CA ASP A 428 23.74 -8.30 -2.70
C ASP A 428 22.68 -8.72 -3.72
N ASP A 429 21.51 -8.09 -3.67
CA ASP A 429 20.35 -8.43 -4.48
C ASP A 429 20.27 -7.48 -5.68
N GLU A 430 20.69 -7.98 -6.84
CA GLU A 430 20.66 -7.26 -8.13
C GLU A 430 19.23 -6.85 -8.52
N GLU A 431 18.22 -7.61 -8.12
CA GLU A 431 16.82 -7.32 -8.38
C GLU A 431 16.37 -6.07 -7.60
N GLN A 432 16.76 -5.95 -6.34
CA GLN A 432 16.48 -4.75 -5.55
C GLN A 432 17.16 -3.50 -6.12
N GLN A 433 18.41 -3.61 -6.56
CA GLN A 433 19.13 -2.49 -7.17
C GLN A 433 18.47 -2.05 -8.49
N GLY A 434 18.01 -3.00 -9.30
CA GLY A 434 17.26 -2.74 -10.53
C GLY A 434 15.94 -2.03 -10.27
N THR A 435 15.18 -2.49 -9.29
CA THR A 435 13.89 -1.94 -8.89
C THR A 435 14.02 -0.51 -8.39
N LEU A 436 15.00 -0.23 -7.53
CA LEU A 436 15.26 1.11 -7.02
C LEU A 436 15.65 2.10 -8.12
N ALA A 437 16.41 1.66 -9.13
CA ALA A 437 16.88 2.53 -10.22
C ALA A 437 15.79 2.89 -11.24
N LYS A 438 14.82 2.00 -11.47
CA LYS A 438 13.75 2.17 -12.48
C LYS A 438 12.43 2.64 -11.87
N GLY A 439 12.23 2.43 -10.58
CA GLY A 439 10.96 2.55 -9.90
C GLY A 439 10.04 1.35 -10.19
N ARG A 440 9.54 0.69 -9.15
CA ARG A 440 8.74 -0.54 -9.27
C ARG A 440 7.50 -0.37 -10.16
N VAL A 441 6.86 0.80 -10.11
CA VAL A 441 5.72 1.09 -11.00
C VAL A 441 6.12 0.99 -12.49
N GLY A 442 7.33 1.44 -12.85
CA GLY A 442 7.85 1.29 -14.20
C GLY A 442 8.10 -0.16 -14.59
N GLU A 443 8.64 -0.96 -13.69
CA GLU A 443 8.87 -2.40 -13.90
C GLU A 443 7.55 -3.16 -14.03
N MET A 444 6.59 -2.91 -13.13
CA MET A 444 5.25 -3.48 -13.18
C MET A 444 4.59 -3.27 -14.56
N LEU A 445 4.68 -2.07 -15.10
CA LEU A 445 4.12 -1.77 -16.43
C LEU A 445 4.90 -2.47 -17.54
N ALA A 446 6.23 -2.60 -17.41
CA ALA A 446 7.06 -3.35 -18.36
C ALA A 446 6.74 -4.85 -18.33
N GLU A 447 6.48 -5.43 -17.16
CA GLU A 447 6.04 -6.84 -16.99
C GLU A 447 4.72 -7.10 -17.71
N ILE A 448 3.72 -6.22 -17.53
CA ILE A 448 2.42 -6.33 -18.22
C ILE A 448 2.60 -6.25 -19.75
N ASN A 449 3.40 -5.28 -20.24
CA ASN A 449 3.66 -5.11 -21.66
C ASN A 449 4.42 -6.31 -22.25
N LYS A 450 5.39 -6.86 -21.52
CA LYS A 450 6.13 -8.06 -21.92
C LYS A 450 5.19 -9.25 -22.05
N ALA A 451 4.38 -9.54 -21.01
CA ALA A 451 3.46 -10.67 -20.99
C ALA A 451 2.46 -10.60 -22.16
N THR A 452 1.83 -9.44 -22.37
CA THR A 452 0.85 -9.24 -23.45
C THR A 452 1.51 -9.29 -24.84
N GLY A 453 2.75 -8.82 -24.97
CA GLY A 453 3.53 -8.85 -26.22
C GLY A 453 3.97 -10.25 -26.62
N GLU A 454 4.27 -11.14 -25.67
CA GLU A 454 4.70 -12.51 -25.93
C GLU A 454 3.58 -13.40 -26.49
N LYS A 455 2.32 -13.13 -26.20
CA LYS A 455 1.12 -13.88 -26.66
C LYS A 455 1.14 -15.37 -26.37
N LYS A 456 1.92 -15.80 -25.38
CA LYS A 456 2.11 -17.21 -25.03
C LYS A 456 0.97 -17.78 -24.20
N SER A 457 0.14 -16.93 -23.59
CA SER A 457 -0.88 -17.32 -22.62
C SER A 457 -2.30 -16.94 -23.04
N ASP A 458 -3.32 -17.53 -22.39
CA ASP A 458 -4.71 -17.09 -22.44
C ASP A 458 -4.99 -16.18 -21.24
N PHE A 459 -4.64 -14.92 -21.39
CA PHE A 459 -4.83 -13.94 -20.34
C PHE A 459 -6.29 -13.53 -20.17
N MET A 460 -6.72 -13.43 -18.92
CA MET A 460 -8.01 -12.86 -18.58
C MET A 460 -7.93 -11.52 -17.82
N GLY A 461 -6.75 -11.14 -17.34
CA GLY A 461 -6.61 -9.90 -16.62
C GLY A 461 -5.23 -9.64 -16.03
N VAL A 462 -5.15 -8.54 -15.31
CA VAL A 462 -4.01 -8.15 -14.48
C VAL A 462 -4.39 -8.27 -13.01
N PHE A 463 -3.43 -8.67 -12.18
CA PHE A 463 -3.53 -8.70 -10.73
C PHE A 463 -2.40 -7.86 -10.15
N VAL A 464 -2.74 -6.70 -9.60
CA VAL A 464 -1.77 -5.74 -9.06
C VAL A 464 -1.79 -5.85 -7.54
N ALA A 465 -0.77 -6.46 -6.98
CA ALA A 465 -0.64 -6.60 -5.55
C ALA A 465 -0.05 -5.34 -4.88
N GLY A 466 -0.49 -5.09 -3.65
CA GLY A 466 0.08 -4.10 -2.75
C GLY A 466 0.22 -4.73 -1.37
N TRP A 467 1.40 -5.31 -1.08
CA TRP A 467 1.69 -5.97 0.18
C TRP A 467 2.02 -4.94 1.26
N ALA A 468 1.24 -4.92 2.32
CA ALA A 468 1.39 -3.99 3.43
C ALA A 468 2.03 -4.63 4.67
N ASP A 469 2.64 -5.79 4.51
CA ASP A 469 3.22 -6.60 5.58
C ASP A 469 4.21 -5.83 6.46
N ALA A 470 4.95 -4.89 5.90
CA ALA A 470 5.89 -4.06 6.67
C ALA A 470 5.23 -2.91 7.44
N GLY A 471 3.90 -2.78 7.38
CA GLY A 471 3.15 -1.70 8.03
C GLY A 471 3.03 -0.42 7.19
N LEU A 472 3.29 -0.48 5.88
CA LEU A 472 3.09 0.65 4.97
C LEU A 472 1.60 0.91 4.77
N ASN A 473 1.21 2.19 4.80
CA ASN A 473 -0.18 2.55 4.57
C ASN A 473 -0.56 2.33 3.09
N PRO A 474 -1.59 1.50 2.77
CA PRO A 474 -1.99 1.18 1.41
C PRO A 474 -2.41 2.37 0.55
N GLU A 475 -2.72 3.52 1.14
CA GLU A 475 -2.94 4.76 0.40
C GLU A 475 -1.71 5.15 -0.46
N THR A 476 -0.53 4.70 -0.11
CA THR A 476 0.70 4.92 -0.91
C THR A 476 0.74 4.11 -2.19
N PHE A 477 -0.12 3.11 -2.37
CA PHE A 477 -0.14 2.21 -3.54
C PHE A 477 -0.96 2.72 -4.73
N TRP A 478 -1.74 3.78 -4.57
CA TRP A 478 -2.69 4.23 -5.60
C TRP A 478 -2.08 4.52 -6.97
N LEU A 479 -0.85 5.03 -7.03
CA LEU A 479 -0.16 5.23 -8.30
C LEU A 479 -0.02 3.90 -9.07
N GLY A 480 0.43 2.84 -8.40
CA GLY A 480 0.58 1.52 -8.99
C GLY A 480 -0.76 0.88 -9.32
N TYR A 481 -1.74 0.94 -8.42
CA TYR A 481 -3.07 0.39 -8.66
C TYR A 481 -3.76 1.01 -9.88
N ALA A 482 -3.77 2.34 -9.95
CA ALA A 482 -4.43 3.04 -11.05
C ALA A 482 -3.74 2.80 -12.39
N THR A 483 -2.39 2.83 -12.42
CA THR A 483 -1.61 2.64 -13.65
C THR A 483 -1.60 1.18 -14.09
N GLY A 484 -1.51 0.21 -13.17
CA GLY A 484 -1.59 -1.21 -13.47
C GLY A 484 -2.96 -1.62 -14.02
N ALA A 485 -4.05 -1.15 -13.41
CA ALA A 485 -5.39 -1.34 -13.96
C ALA A 485 -5.55 -0.70 -15.33
N ALA A 486 -4.96 0.49 -15.54
CA ALA A 486 -4.96 1.16 -16.84
C ALA A 486 -4.20 0.35 -17.91
N ALA A 487 -3.08 -0.29 -17.56
CA ALA A 487 -2.37 -1.20 -18.45
C ALA A 487 -3.19 -2.45 -18.78
N GLY A 488 -4.01 -2.96 -17.85
CA GLY A 488 -4.97 -4.03 -18.11
C GLY A 488 -6.15 -3.61 -18.99
N TRP A 489 -6.52 -2.32 -18.95
CA TRP A 489 -7.54 -1.76 -19.83
C TRP A 489 -7.03 -1.55 -21.26
N LYS A 490 -5.85 -1.00 -21.41
CA LYS A 490 -5.16 -0.80 -22.70
C LYS A 490 -3.71 -1.24 -22.58
N SER A 491 -3.45 -2.46 -22.98
CA SER A 491 -2.17 -3.14 -22.76
C SER A 491 -1.08 -2.78 -23.80
N ASN A 492 -1.41 -2.04 -24.84
CA ASN A 492 -0.49 -1.67 -25.91
C ASN A 492 -0.55 -0.18 -26.24
N GLY A 493 0.57 0.38 -26.66
CA GLY A 493 0.66 1.74 -27.17
C GLY A 493 0.59 2.84 -26.10
N VAL A 494 0.82 2.50 -24.81
CA VAL A 494 0.87 3.47 -23.71
C VAL A 494 2.19 3.29 -22.96
N THR A 495 2.89 4.39 -22.70
CA THR A 495 4.17 4.37 -21.99
C THR A 495 3.97 4.56 -20.50
N THR A 496 4.95 4.12 -19.70
CA THR A 496 4.98 4.36 -18.23
C THR A 496 4.84 5.86 -17.93
N SER A 497 5.58 6.72 -18.63
CA SER A 497 5.54 8.17 -18.42
C SER A 497 4.16 8.76 -18.74
N ASP A 498 3.49 8.26 -19.79
CA ASP A 498 2.12 8.71 -20.12
C ASP A 498 1.13 8.32 -19.03
N LEU A 499 1.17 7.07 -18.55
CA LEU A 499 0.27 6.61 -17.48
C LEU A 499 0.51 7.36 -16.15
N THR A 500 1.76 7.51 -15.73
CA THR A 500 2.08 8.19 -14.47
C THR A 500 1.75 9.68 -14.52
N SER A 501 2.00 10.35 -15.65
CA SER A 501 1.65 11.77 -15.80
C SER A 501 0.13 12.03 -15.80
N ARG A 502 -0.69 11.07 -16.24
CA ARG A 502 -2.16 11.11 -16.19
C ARG A 502 -2.70 10.83 -14.80
N PHE A 503 -1.98 10.08 -13.97
CA PHE A 503 -2.41 9.76 -12.62
C PHE A 503 -2.63 11.02 -11.79
N TYR A 504 -1.66 11.91 -11.71
CA TYR A 504 -1.74 13.07 -10.84
C TYR A 504 -2.99 13.95 -11.09
N PRO A 505 -3.27 14.41 -12.30
CA PRO A 505 -4.46 15.22 -12.54
C PRO A 505 -5.78 14.43 -12.45
N SER A 506 -5.78 13.11 -12.67
CA SER A 506 -6.99 12.29 -12.53
C SER A 506 -7.29 11.99 -11.05
N PHE A 507 -6.26 11.83 -10.22
CA PHE A 507 -6.37 11.45 -8.82
C PHE A 507 -6.61 12.66 -7.90
N TYR A 508 -5.80 13.71 -8.09
CA TYR A 508 -5.82 14.89 -7.22
C TYR A 508 -6.59 16.09 -7.79
N GLY A 509 -6.86 16.12 -9.09
CA GLY A 509 -7.33 17.32 -9.76
C GLY A 509 -6.23 18.31 -10.04
N ARG A 510 -6.29 19.51 -9.46
CA ARG A 510 -5.19 20.49 -9.55
C ARG A 510 -4.04 20.07 -8.65
N THR A 511 -2.84 20.27 -9.11
CA THR A 511 -1.62 19.91 -8.36
C THR A 511 -0.50 20.93 -8.57
N VAL A 512 0.45 20.96 -7.64
CA VAL A 512 1.69 21.72 -7.73
C VAL A 512 2.85 20.73 -7.68
N GLN A 513 3.54 20.52 -8.80
CA GLN A 513 4.72 19.65 -8.91
C GLN A 513 4.56 18.29 -8.18
N MET A 514 3.43 17.61 -8.41
CA MET A 514 3.12 16.36 -7.69
C MET A 514 4.08 15.22 -8.06
N ASP A 515 4.61 15.20 -9.29
CA ASP A 515 5.69 14.32 -9.69
C ASP A 515 6.94 14.46 -8.81
N SER A 516 7.30 15.70 -8.46
CA SER A 516 8.40 15.97 -7.53
C SER A 516 8.09 15.50 -6.10
N VAL A 517 6.85 15.61 -5.64
CA VAL A 517 6.43 15.06 -4.33
C VAL A 517 6.70 13.56 -4.28
N TYR A 518 6.26 12.80 -5.29
CA TYR A 518 6.44 11.34 -5.33
C TYR A 518 7.93 10.96 -5.45
N ARG A 519 8.69 11.66 -6.29
CA ARG A 519 10.12 11.45 -6.42
C ARG A 519 10.85 11.71 -5.10
N LEU A 520 10.60 12.83 -4.43
CA LEU A 520 11.22 13.17 -3.15
C LEU A 520 10.83 12.19 -2.04
N LEU A 521 9.58 11.72 -2.00
CA LEU A 521 9.17 10.66 -1.06
C LEU A 521 10.02 9.40 -1.26
N SER A 522 10.20 8.98 -2.50
CA SER A 522 11.00 7.79 -2.82
C SER A 522 12.46 7.93 -2.39
N THR A 523 13.08 9.10 -2.63
CA THR A 523 14.47 9.35 -2.23
C THR A 523 14.64 9.43 -0.73
N GLN A 524 13.70 10.07 -0.02
CA GLN A 524 13.68 10.13 1.44
C GLN A 524 13.52 8.74 2.07
N ALA A 525 12.63 7.92 1.53
CA ALA A 525 12.41 6.56 1.97
C ALA A 525 13.66 5.68 1.77
N ALA A 526 14.34 5.81 0.64
CA ALA A 526 15.59 5.09 0.37
C ALA A 526 16.70 5.48 1.36
N PHE A 527 16.86 6.76 1.64
CA PHE A 527 17.82 7.22 2.65
C PHE A 527 17.46 6.68 4.05
N TRP A 528 16.18 6.72 4.42
CA TRP A 528 15.71 6.19 5.68
C TRP A 528 16.13 4.73 5.86
N GLY A 529 15.91 3.86 4.86
CA GLY A 529 16.32 2.45 4.91
C GLY A 529 17.84 2.28 5.05
N ARG A 530 18.65 3.15 4.40
CA ARG A 530 20.11 3.13 4.48
C ARG A 530 20.66 3.58 5.83
N SER A 531 19.88 4.33 6.60
CA SER A 531 20.31 4.87 7.91
C SER A 531 20.43 3.80 8.99
N TRP A 532 19.84 2.62 8.82
CA TRP A 532 19.74 1.59 9.84
C TRP A 532 20.78 0.49 9.65
N LEU A 533 21.31 -0.05 10.73
CA LEU A 533 22.22 -1.21 10.72
C LEU A 533 21.53 -2.46 10.16
N TRP A 534 20.22 -2.55 10.39
CA TRP A 534 19.34 -3.55 9.82
C TRP A 534 18.23 -2.85 9.08
N LYS A 535 17.91 -3.27 7.86
CA LYS A 535 16.84 -2.68 7.08
C LYS A 535 15.48 -3.09 7.68
N PRO A 536 14.72 -2.17 8.25
CA PRO A 536 13.46 -2.51 8.90
C PRO A 536 12.44 -3.15 7.97
N SER A 537 12.39 -2.67 6.74
CA SER A 537 11.45 -3.13 5.73
C SER A 537 11.78 -4.49 5.15
N ASN A 538 13.03 -4.92 5.24
CA ASN A 538 13.51 -6.13 4.60
C ASN A 538 14.32 -6.99 5.57
N ASN A 539 14.11 -6.79 6.86
CA ASN A 539 14.80 -7.54 7.86
C ASN A 539 14.16 -8.90 8.07
N ARG A 540 14.10 -9.61 7.00
CA ARG A 540 13.92 -11.04 7.10
C ARG A 540 15.22 -11.56 7.69
N SER A 541 15.12 -12.34 8.76
CA SER A 541 16.28 -12.99 9.34
C SER A 541 17.11 -13.61 8.22
N PRO A 542 18.45 -13.64 8.31
CA PRO A 542 19.28 -14.40 7.37
C PRO A 542 18.90 -15.87 7.28
N ILE A 543 17.99 -16.31 8.14
CA ILE A 543 17.35 -17.61 8.04
C ILE A 543 16.13 -17.65 7.12
N PHE A 544 15.65 -16.53 6.65
CA PHE A 544 14.71 -16.52 5.54
C PHE A 544 15.45 -17.03 4.33
N GLY A 545 15.35 -18.25 4.06
CA GLY A 545 16.09 -18.84 2.99
C GLY A 545 15.70 -20.26 2.72
N TYR A 546 16.32 -20.76 1.73
CA TYR A 546 16.11 -22.07 1.17
C TYR A 546 16.97 -23.15 1.82
N SER A 547 17.62 -22.85 2.95
CA SER A 547 18.44 -23.81 3.68
C SER A 547 17.59 -24.58 4.68
N GLU A 548 17.51 -25.88 4.54
CA GLU A 548 16.79 -26.75 5.46
C GLU A 548 17.27 -26.64 6.92
N ALA A 549 18.56 -26.43 7.13
CA ALA A 549 19.14 -26.26 8.47
C ALA A 549 18.59 -25.05 9.22
N VAL A 550 18.09 -24.08 8.50
CA VAL A 550 17.54 -22.86 9.04
C VAL A 550 16.14 -23.06 9.59
N TYR A 551 15.34 -23.93 8.99
CA TYR A 551 13.96 -24.20 9.39
C TYR A 551 13.88 -25.11 10.63
N GLU A 552 14.97 -25.76 11.00
CA GLU A 552 15.01 -26.65 12.17
C GLU A 552 15.10 -25.89 13.50
N VAL A 553 15.67 -24.68 13.47
CA VAL A 553 15.90 -23.86 14.67
C VAL A 553 15.49 -22.42 14.38
N PRO A 554 14.23 -22.05 14.57
CA PRO A 554 13.76 -20.67 14.41
C PRO A 554 14.58 -19.72 15.28
N LYS A 555 15.00 -18.59 14.71
CA LYS A 555 15.70 -17.54 15.44
C LYS A 555 14.80 -16.32 15.59
N PRO A 556 14.78 -15.68 16.75
CA PRO A 556 14.02 -14.44 16.91
C PRO A 556 14.57 -13.36 15.98
N ALA A 557 13.71 -12.48 15.51
CA ALA A 557 14.10 -11.29 14.76
C ALA A 557 15.05 -10.42 15.61
N LYS A 558 16.05 -9.84 14.96
CA LYS A 558 16.92 -8.86 15.60
C LYS A 558 16.22 -7.50 15.60
N ASP A 559 16.41 -6.76 16.70
CA ASP A 559 15.93 -5.39 16.76
C ASP A 559 16.64 -4.51 15.74
N GLN A 560 15.88 -3.58 15.16
CA GLN A 560 16.38 -2.57 14.24
C GLN A 560 17.02 -1.46 15.05
N THR A 561 18.26 -1.14 14.78
CA THR A 561 18.96 -0.07 15.49
C THR A 561 19.70 0.85 14.54
N LEU A 562 19.69 2.15 14.84
CA LEU A 562 20.66 3.08 14.30
C LEU A 562 22.05 2.76 14.88
N PRO A 563 23.14 3.25 14.26
CA PRO A 563 24.48 3.13 14.82
C PRO A 563 24.53 3.61 16.29
N ALA A 564 24.92 2.74 17.21
CA ALA A 564 24.94 3.04 18.63
C ALA A 564 26.01 4.07 18.99
N LEU A 565 25.64 5.04 19.83
CA LEU A 565 26.60 5.98 20.41
C LEU A 565 27.51 5.26 21.43
N PRO A 566 28.80 5.62 21.51
CA PRO A 566 29.70 5.10 22.55
C PRO A 566 29.34 5.63 23.94
N LEU A 567 29.67 4.86 24.96
CA LEU A 567 29.59 5.32 26.35
C LEU A 567 30.90 5.99 26.75
N PRO A 568 30.85 7.16 27.42
CA PRO A 568 32.04 7.79 27.94
C PRO A 568 32.63 7.02 29.14
N SER A 569 33.95 7.13 29.32
CA SER A 569 34.69 6.60 30.47
C SER A 569 34.30 7.36 31.75
N VAL A 570 34.20 6.64 32.87
CA VAL A 570 33.92 7.25 34.18
C VAL A 570 35.06 8.11 34.68
N THR A 571 36.29 7.83 34.25
CA THR A 571 37.52 8.45 34.80
C THR A 571 37.75 9.87 34.24
N ASP A 572 37.53 10.00 32.92
CA ASP A 572 37.94 11.20 32.18
C ASP A 572 36.96 11.56 31.06
N LEU A 573 35.78 10.96 31.03
CA LEU A 573 34.73 11.14 30.01
C LEU A 573 35.19 10.84 28.59
N SER A 574 36.36 10.22 28.38
CA SER A 574 36.87 9.85 27.07
C SER A 574 35.93 8.87 26.34
N LEU A 575 35.82 9.03 25.03
CA LEU A 575 35.04 8.13 24.18
C LEU A 575 35.96 7.09 23.55
N PRO A 576 35.57 5.81 23.51
CA PRO A 576 36.38 4.74 22.90
C PRO A 576 36.56 4.89 21.41
N VAL A 577 35.61 5.57 20.74
CA VAL A 577 35.62 5.87 19.30
C VAL A 577 34.96 7.22 19.04
N ASN A 578 35.36 7.91 18.00
CA ASN A 578 34.63 9.09 17.51
C ASN A 578 33.51 8.64 16.60
N TRP A 579 32.28 8.69 17.09
CA TRP A 579 31.09 8.25 16.37
C TRP A 579 30.82 9.11 15.12
N ASN A 580 31.10 10.42 15.18
CA ASN A 580 30.92 11.32 14.05
C ASN A 580 31.84 10.97 12.88
N ASP A 581 33.12 10.67 13.15
CA ASP A 581 34.10 10.32 12.12
C ASP A 581 33.72 8.97 11.46
N ASN A 582 33.28 8.01 12.26
CA ASN A 582 32.86 6.71 11.75
C ASN A 582 31.58 6.76 10.90
N ASN A 583 30.77 7.81 11.03
CA ASN A 583 29.49 8.00 10.32
C ASN A 583 29.47 9.28 9.45
N GLU A 584 30.63 9.85 9.13
CA GLU A 584 30.75 11.13 8.43
C GLU A 584 29.90 11.19 7.16
N VAL A 585 29.98 10.18 6.29
CA VAL A 585 29.22 10.11 5.04
C VAL A 585 27.72 10.12 5.31
N LEU A 586 27.26 9.28 6.25
CA LEU A 586 25.84 9.21 6.62
C LEU A 586 25.32 10.56 7.18
N LEU A 587 26.12 11.22 7.98
CA LEU A 587 25.76 12.51 8.60
C LEU A 587 25.73 13.65 7.59
N ASN A 588 26.69 13.70 6.66
CA ASN A 588 26.69 14.67 5.56
C ASN A 588 25.49 14.46 4.63
N ASP A 589 25.16 13.21 4.33
CA ASP A 589 23.96 12.87 3.57
C ASP A 589 22.70 13.29 4.32
N ALA A 590 22.62 13.05 5.64
CA ALA A 590 21.46 13.47 6.43
C ALA A 590 21.22 14.98 6.36
N GLU A 591 22.28 15.81 6.37
CA GLU A 591 22.16 17.27 6.19
C GLU A 591 21.58 17.65 4.82
N ASN A 592 22.00 16.97 3.77
CA ASN A 592 21.51 17.22 2.40
C ASN A 592 20.07 16.77 2.23
N PHE A 593 19.73 15.56 2.72
CA PHE A 593 18.36 15.04 2.66
C PHE A 593 17.40 15.84 3.53
N LEU A 594 17.86 16.47 4.62
CA LEU A 594 17.02 17.38 5.39
C LEU A 594 16.62 18.63 4.58
N LYS A 595 17.51 19.16 3.71
CA LYS A 595 17.17 20.25 2.79
C LYS A 595 16.12 19.80 1.78
N GLU A 596 16.30 18.63 1.17
CA GLU A 596 15.29 18.03 0.26
C GLU A 596 13.95 17.78 0.96
N ASN A 597 13.97 17.34 2.23
CA ASN A 597 12.76 17.15 3.01
C ASN A 597 12.02 18.49 3.27
N ASN A 598 12.74 19.61 3.43
CA ASN A 598 12.09 20.91 3.52
C ASN A 598 11.32 21.25 2.23
N ASP A 599 11.89 20.96 1.06
CA ASP A 599 11.20 21.14 -0.23
C ASP A 599 9.99 20.21 -0.35
N LEU A 600 10.14 18.95 0.03
CA LEU A 600 9.03 17.98 0.06
C LEU A 600 7.89 18.47 0.96
N MET A 601 8.17 18.90 2.18
CA MET A 601 7.17 19.40 3.10
C MET A 601 6.49 20.68 2.60
N ARG A 602 7.23 21.56 1.95
CA ARG A 602 6.68 22.77 1.29
C ARG A 602 5.70 22.36 0.18
N LEU A 603 6.12 21.46 -0.73
CA LEU A 603 5.28 20.98 -1.83
C LEU A 603 4.02 20.26 -1.33
N LEU A 604 4.16 19.42 -0.30
CA LEU A 604 3.01 18.75 0.33
C LEU A 604 2.03 19.77 0.91
N ASN A 605 2.52 20.79 1.63
CA ASN A 605 1.66 21.83 2.18
C ASN A 605 0.99 22.66 1.08
N GLU A 606 1.68 23.02 0.00
CA GLU A 606 1.10 23.72 -1.15
C GLU A 606 -0.01 22.88 -1.80
N ASN A 607 0.20 21.57 -1.97
CA ASN A 607 -0.78 20.65 -2.53
C ASN A 607 -1.99 20.45 -1.61
N MET A 608 -1.83 20.47 -0.28
CA MET A 608 -2.97 20.43 0.65
C MET A 608 -4.01 21.54 0.41
N PHE A 609 -3.58 22.68 -0.15
CA PHE A 609 -4.48 23.78 -0.53
C PHE A 609 -4.89 23.76 -2.01
N ALA A 610 -4.09 23.12 -2.86
CA ALA A 610 -4.29 23.15 -4.31
C ALA A 610 -5.23 22.06 -4.82
N VAL A 611 -5.16 20.85 -4.28
CA VAL A 611 -5.89 19.68 -4.81
C VAL A 611 -7.40 19.81 -4.68
N ASP A 612 -8.10 19.26 -5.64
CA ASP A 612 -9.56 19.20 -5.64
C ASP A 612 -10.08 17.94 -4.92
N PHE A 613 -9.25 16.88 -4.86
CA PHE A 613 -9.62 15.55 -4.35
C PHE A 613 -8.50 14.92 -3.52
N GLN A 614 -8.78 13.84 -2.81
CA GLN A 614 -7.81 12.96 -2.13
C GLN A 614 -6.97 13.66 -1.04
N GLN A 615 -7.58 14.54 -0.28
CA GLN A 615 -6.95 15.21 0.85
C GLN A 615 -6.34 14.23 1.87
N TYR A 616 -7.06 13.14 2.17
CA TYR A 616 -6.58 12.12 3.12
C TYR A 616 -5.30 11.44 2.63
N ASN A 617 -5.24 11.08 1.34
CA ASN A 617 -4.02 10.52 0.76
C ASN A 617 -2.81 11.45 0.93
N LEU A 618 -2.97 12.75 0.68
CA LEU A 618 -1.91 13.73 0.94
C LEU A 618 -1.53 13.82 2.41
N GLN A 619 -2.50 13.72 3.33
CA GLN A 619 -2.21 13.68 4.77
C GLN A 619 -1.34 12.46 5.10
N VAL A 620 -1.65 11.28 4.55
CA VAL A 620 -0.83 10.07 4.71
C VAL A 620 0.57 10.30 4.16
N LEU A 621 0.73 10.78 2.93
CA LEU A 621 2.04 11.08 2.34
C LEU A 621 2.84 12.08 3.19
N ARG A 622 2.16 13.08 3.77
CA ARG A 622 2.78 14.05 4.67
C ARG A 622 3.30 13.40 5.96
N THR A 623 2.58 12.40 6.51
CA THR A 623 3.07 11.66 7.70
C THR A 623 4.30 10.83 7.38
N VAL A 624 4.36 10.21 6.19
CA VAL A 624 5.57 9.51 5.72
C VAL A 624 6.77 10.47 5.62
N ALA A 625 6.55 11.67 5.07
CA ALA A 625 7.59 12.70 4.99
C ALA A 625 8.06 13.17 6.38
N LEU A 626 7.14 13.26 7.36
CA LEU A 626 7.47 13.58 8.75
C LEU A 626 8.30 12.49 9.44
N LEU A 627 7.99 11.21 9.19
CA LEU A 627 8.76 10.08 9.70
C LEU A 627 10.19 10.09 9.14
N CYS A 628 10.33 10.32 7.84
CA CYS A 628 11.66 10.47 7.22
C CYS A 628 12.42 11.67 7.81
N ARG A 629 11.73 12.81 8.02
CA ARG A 629 12.33 14.01 8.65
C ARG A 629 12.83 13.73 10.06
N GLN A 630 12.03 13.01 10.85
CA GLN A 630 12.39 12.67 12.21
C GLN A 630 13.67 11.82 12.26
N ASN A 631 13.83 10.87 11.33
CA ASN A 631 15.04 10.08 11.20
C ASN A 631 16.28 10.94 10.85
N LEU A 632 16.13 11.88 9.92
CA LEU A 632 17.21 12.82 9.55
C LEU A 632 17.63 13.67 10.75
N GLN A 633 16.66 14.25 11.46
CA GLN A 633 16.90 15.07 12.63
C GLN A 633 17.54 14.26 13.77
N LEU A 634 17.10 13.02 13.98
CA LEU A 634 17.70 12.11 14.96
C LEU A 634 19.20 11.90 14.69
N LEU A 635 19.59 11.61 13.44
CA LEU A 635 21.00 11.45 13.08
C LEU A 635 21.82 12.71 13.39
N LEU A 636 21.31 13.89 13.08
CA LEU A 636 21.98 15.17 13.33
C LEU A 636 22.02 15.51 14.84
N ASP A 637 21.01 15.11 15.60
CA ASP A 637 21.03 15.24 17.06
C ASP A 637 22.05 14.28 17.69
N LEU A 638 22.18 13.05 17.20
CA LEU A 638 23.24 12.12 17.63
C LEU A 638 24.63 12.65 17.30
N LYS A 639 24.81 13.29 16.11
CA LYS A 639 26.04 14.04 15.77
C LYS A 639 26.37 15.09 16.82
N SER A 640 25.37 15.88 17.21
CA SER A 640 25.52 16.95 18.20
C SER A 640 25.84 16.40 19.59
N VAL A 641 25.19 15.30 19.99
CA VAL A 641 25.46 14.61 21.25
C VAL A 641 26.92 14.15 21.32
N ASN A 642 27.40 13.45 20.25
CA ASN A 642 28.79 13.00 20.21
C ASN A 642 29.80 14.16 20.24
N THR A 643 29.48 15.26 19.54
CA THR A 643 30.32 16.47 19.56
C THR A 643 30.46 17.05 20.99
N LEU A 644 29.35 17.12 21.75
CA LEU A 644 29.35 17.62 23.12
C LEU A 644 30.11 16.68 24.05
N LEU A 645 29.96 15.36 23.89
CA LEU A 645 30.70 14.37 24.72
C LEU A 645 32.19 14.38 24.40
N ASP A 646 32.60 14.55 23.14
CA ASP A 646 34.01 14.70 22.77
C ASP A 646 34.62 15.99 23.37
N ALA A 647 33.87 17.11 23.33
CA ALA A 647 34.28 18.34 24.00
C ALA A 647 34.34 18.16 25.52
N ALA A 648 33.43 17.43 26.14
CA ALA A 648 33.48 17.12 27.56
C ALA A 648 34.73 16.30 27.90
N ALA A 649 35.07 15.29 27.12
CA ALA A 649 36.32 14.53 27.30
C ALA A 649 37.57 15.38 27.24
N LYS A 650 37.66 16.30 26.25
CA LYS A 650 38.81 17.23 26.09
C LYS A 650 38.97 18.20 27.23
N THR A 651 37.88 18.51 27.94
CA THR A 651 37.90 19.47 29.07
C THR A 651 37.86 18.82 30.43
N ALA A 652 37.68 17.52 30.51
CA ALA A 652 37.46 16.77 31.75
C ALA A 652 38.56 16.96 32.79
N VAL A 653 39.82 16.98 32.35
CA VAL A 653 40.98 17.14 33.25
C VAL A 653 41.22 18.61 33.61
N SER A 654 41.13 19.52 32.67
CA SER A 654 41.39 20.94 32.85
C SER A 654 40.29 21.72 33.53
N ASN A 655 39.02 21.35 33.24
CA ASN A 655 37.83 22.00 33.80
C ASN A 655 36.66 21.02 33.94
N PRO A 656 36.66 20.21 35.03
CA PRO A 656 35.59 19.19 35.26
C PRO A 656 34.16 19.77 35.26
N SER A 657 34.01 21.05 35.72
CA SER A 657 32.69 21.71 35.76
C SER A 657 32.13 21.94 34.34
N ILE A 658 32.98 22.38 33.41
CA ILE A 658 32.56 22.52 32.00
C ILE A 658 32.27 21.15 31.40
N ALA A 659 33.09 20.14 31.66
CA ALA A 659 32.87 18.78 31.15
C ALA A 659 31.50 18.23 31.58
N VAL A 660 31.13 18.41 32.84
CA VAL A 660 29.81 18.03 33.38
C VAL A 660 28.70 18.80 32.69
N ALA A 661 28.85 20.12 32.50
CA ALA A 661 27.85 20.96 31.83
C ALA A 661 27.64 20.55 30.35
N LEU A 662 28.71 20.18 29.62
CA LEU A 662 28.63 19.69 28.25
C LEU A 662 27.92 18.33 28.18
N THR A 663 28.18 17.42 29.14
CA THR A 663 27.49 16.16 29.26
C THR A 663 25.99 16.34 29.57
N ASP A 664 25.67 17.36 30.41
CA ASP A 664 24.26 17.73 30.69
C ASP A 664 23.56 18.24 29.43
N GLN A 665 24.21 19.07 28.60
CA GLN A 665 23.65 19.49 27.32
C GLN A 665 23.42 18.34 26.36
N ALA A 666 24.33 17.35 26.32
CA ALA A 666 24.12 16.15 25.51
C ALA A 666 22.86 15.37 25.94
N LEU A 667 22.65 15.20 27.25
CA LEU A 667 21.44 14.57 27.80
C LEU A 667 20.17 15.39 27.53
N ASP A 668 20.25 16.71 27.50
CA ASP A 668 19.10 17.57 27.15
C ASP A 668 18.70 17.44 25.66
N ILE A 669 19.68 17.23 24.76
CA ILE A 669 19.36 16.88 23.37
C ILE A 669 18.58 15.55 23.30
N VAL A 670 18.98 14.55 24.05
CA VAL A 670 18.29 13.23 24.08
C VAL A 670 16.82 13.39 24.52
N LYS A 671 16.54 14.26 25.48
CA LYS A 671 15.16 14.58 25.89
C LYS A 671 14.36 15.22 24.75
N ARG A 672 15.00 16.15 24.03
CA ARG A 672 14.36 16.80 22.87
C ARG A 672 14.01 15.76 21.81
N VAL A 673 14.93 14.88 21.46
CA VAL A 673 14.72 13.76 20.52
C VAL A 673 13.48 12.94 20.89
N ARG A 674 13.33 12.60 22.19
CA ARG A 674 12.14 11.88 22.65
C ARG A 674 10.85 12.66 22.38
N ASN A 675 10.83 13.95 22.72
CA ASN A 675 9.64 14.78 22.55
C ASN A 675 9.26 14.93 21.07
N GLU A 676 10.24 15.15 20.20
CA GLU A 676 10.03 15.24 18.75
C GLU A 676 9.49 13.94 18.19
N ARG A 677 10.02 12.79 18.61
CA ARG A 677 9.50 11.48 18.26
C ARG A 677 8.02 11.32 18.64
N ASN A 678 7.68 11.69 19.88
CA ASN A 678 6.30 11.58 20.36
C ASN A 678 5.35 12.48 19.56
N ASN A 679 5.78 13.70 19.21
CA ASN A 679 4.98 14.59 18.38
C ASN A 679 4.73 14.03 16.97
N VAL A 680 5.76 13.46 16.35
CA VAL A 680 5.61 12.82 15.03
C VAL A 680 4.67 11.61 15.13
N TRP A 681 4.85 10.80 16.16
CA TRP A 681 3.99 9.66 16.44
C TRP A 681 2.51 10.04 16.57
N GLN A 682 2.21 11.08 17.36
CA GLN A 682 0.85 11.59 17.49
C GLN A 682 0.28 12.07 16.15
N ALA A 683 1.08 12.73 15.32
CA ALA A 683 0.63 13.18 14.00
C ALA A 683 0.33 11.98 13.06
N VAL A 684 1.14 10.93 13.10
CA VAL A 684 0.93 9.70 12.31
C VAL A 684 -0.35 9.01 12.76
N THR A 685 -0.49 8.70 14.04
CA THR A 685 -1.67 8.00 14.58
C THR A 685 -2.95 8.80 14.38
N ALA A 686 -2.93 10.11 14.62
CA ALA A 686 -4.08 10.98 14.38
C ALA A 686 -4.53 10.99 12.92
N THR A 687 -3.60 10.78 11.97
CA THR A 687 -3.92 10.70 10.55
C THR A 687 -4.42 9.31 10.16
N TRP A 688 -3.64 8.26 10.45
CA TRP A 688 -3.92 6.92 9.94
C TRP A 688 -5.16 6.31 10.60
N TYR A 689 -5.39 6.54 11.90
CA TYR A 689 -6.58 6.04 12.61
C TYR A 689 -7.89 6.77 12.23
N GLN A 690 -7.86 7.72 11.31
CA GLN A 690 -9.09 8.19 10.66
C GLN A 690 -9.75 7.06 9.87
N ASP A 691 -8.94 6.24 9.20
CA ASP A 691 -9.40 5.10 8.39
C ASP A 691 -9.25 3.76 9.10
N TRP A 692 -8.23 3.59 9.91
CA TRP A 692 -7.88 2.32 10.54
C TRP A 692 -8.47 2.17 11.93
N PHE A 693 -8.79 0.93 12.30
CA PHE A 693 -8.96 0.60 13.70
C PHE A 693 -7.58 0.55 14.38
N PRO A 694 -7.44 1.10 15.60
CA PRO A 694 -6.23 0.92 16.36
C PRO A 694 -6.06 -0.55 16.76
N LYS A 695 -4.87 -1.09 16.67
CA LYS A 695 -4.58 -2.43 17.15
C LYS A 695 -4.47 -2.41 18.67
N VAL A 696 -5.24 -3.25 19.33
CA VAL A 696 -5.31 -3.32 20.79
C VAL A 696 -5.10 -4.74 21.27
N ALA A 697 -4.58 -4.91 22.49
CA ALA A 697 -4.37 -6.23 23.08
C ALA A 697 -5.71 -6.95 23.34
N GLU A 698 -6.76 -6.22 23.72
CA GLU A 698 -8.08 -6.78 23.97
C GLU A 698 -9.18 -5.80 23.59
N ALA A 699 -10.21 -6.29 22.90
CA ALA A 699 -11.47 -5.59 22.66
C ALA A 699 -12.58 -6.61 22.30
N ASN A 700 -13.83 -6.27 22.57
CA ASN A 700 -15.00 -7.09 22.19
C ASN A 700 -14.94 -8.53 22.73
N GLY A 701 -14.31 -8.74 23.89
CA GLY A 701 -14.13 -10.07 24.50
C GLY A 701 -13.12 -10.97 23.77
N ARG A 702 -12.30 -10.39 22.91
CA ARG A 702 -11.25 -11.08 22.15
C ARG A 702 -9.87 -10.54 22.51
N THR A 703 -8.89 -11.42 22.51
CA THR A 703 -7.49 -11.10 22.82
C THR A 703 -6.63 -11.30 21.58
N PHE A 704 -5.80 -10.31 21.28
CA PHE A 704 -4.79 -10.44 20.25
C PHE A 704 -3.66 -11.35 20.73
N LEU A 705 -3.32 -12.40 19.98
CA LEU A 705 -2.23 -13.30 20.31
C LEU A 705 -0.97 -12.92 19.55
N HIS A 706 -0.04 -12.27 20.25
CA HIS A 706 1.25 -11.91 19.71
C HIS A 706 2.22 -13.09 19.70
N GLN A 707 2.73 -13.47 18.54
CA GLN A 707 3.73 -14.52 18.40
C GLN A 707 4.63 -14.29 17.19
N VAL A 708 5.93 -14.54 17.37
CA VAL A 708 6.93 -14.45 16.30
C VAL A 708 6.81 -15.64 15.37
N ASP A 709 6.88 -15.43 14.08
CA ASP A 709 7.10 -16.47 13.08
C ASP A 709 8.57 -16.57 12.67
N ASP A 710 8.95 -17.69 12.09
CA ASP A 710 10.32 -18.04 11.76
C ASP A 710 10.71 -17.82 10.29
N VAL A 711 9.75 -17.59 9.41
CA VAL A 711 9.98 -17.43 7.98
C VAL A 711 9.82 -15.98 7.54
N LYS A 712 8.65 -15.58 7.06
CA LYS A 712 8.40 -14.21 6.63
C LYS A 712 8.00 -13.27 7.76
N ASP A 713 7.28 -13.82 8.72
CA ASP A 713 6.66 -13.08 9.81
C ASP A 713 7.47 -13.15 11.09
N HIS A 714 8.78 -13.18 10.95
CA HIS A 714 9.67 -13.16 12.10
C HIS A 714 9.69 -11.82 12.84
N TYR A 715 9.07 -10.80 12.31
CA TYR A 715 8.58 -9.69 13.11
C TYR A 715 7.32 -10.15 13.83
N PRO A 716 7.32 -10.12 15.16
CA PRO A 716 6.13 -10.46 15.89
C PRO A 716 5.04 -9.51 15.47
N ASP A 717 4.05 -10.05 14.80
CA ASP A 717 2.94 -9.25 14.37
C ASP A 717 3.39 -7.90 13.85
N ARG A 718 3.86 -7.86 12.65
CA ARG A 718 4.08 -6.64 11.89
C ARG A 718 2.96 -5.64 12.09
N THR A 719 2.02 -6.03 12.87
CA THR A 719 0.68 -5.54 12.89
C THR A 719 0.01 -5.52 14.19
N ILE A 720 0.72 -5.69 15.25
CA ILE A 720 0.12 -5.30 16.52
C ILE A 720 -0.41 -3.91 16.38
N ASP A 721 0.27 -3.21 15.57
CA ASP A 721 -0.06 -1.90 15.15
C ASP A 721 0.79 -1.64 13.92
N MET A 722 0.28 -1.05 12.86
CA MET A 722 1.16 -0.46 11.87
C MET A 722 2.19 0.41 12.58
N SER A 723 1.81 0.93 13.72
CA SER A 723 2.64 1.58 14.70
C SER A 723 3.78 0.70 15.19
N TYR A 724 3.67 -0.62 15.14
CA TYR A 724 4.66 -1.49 15.74
C TYR A 724 6.04 -1.29 15.12
N LEU A 725 6.17 -1.43 13.83
CA LEU A 725 7.44 -1.20 13.15
C LEU A 725 7.86 0.27 13.20
N ILE A 726 6.96 1.18 12.89
CA ILE A 726 7.21 2.61 12.95
C ILE A 726 7.59 3.02 14.37
N TYR A 727 6.87 2.55 15.37
CA TYR A 727 7.11 2.84 16.77
C TYR A 727 8.46 2.31 17.27
N ARG A 728 8.83 1.07 16.95
CA ARG A 728 10.15 0.52 17.29
C ARG A 728 11.29 1.29 16.66
N GLN A 729 11.14 1.69 15.43
CA GLN A 729 12.14 2.46 14.71
C GLN A 729 12.27 3.87 15.25
N LEU A 730 11.18 4.47 15.67
CA LEU A 730 11.21 5.74 16.38
C LEU A 730 11.75 5.60 17.82
N LYS A 731 11.69 4.41 18.38
CA LYS A 731 12.17 4.08 19.75
C LYS A 731 13.62 3.64 19.77
N PHE A 732 14.48 4.19 18.97
CA PHE A 732 15.92 3.93 19.16
C PHE A 732 16.25 3.81 20.66
N PRO A 733 17.02 2.79 21.13
CA PRO A 733 17.26 2.53 22.55
C PRO A 733 18.14 3.59 23.23
N LEU A 734 17.80 4.85 22.98
CA LEU A 734 18.53 6.01 23.43
C LEU A 734 18.29 6.29 24.93
N GLY A 735 17.14 5.85 25.45
CA GLY A 735 16.81 6.03 26.86
C GLY A 735 17.76 5.25 27.76
N LYS A 736 17.99 3.96 27.44
CA LYS A 736 18.95 3.12 28.20
C LYS A 736 20.37 3.66 28.11
N TRP A 737 20.79 4.08 26.93
CA TRP A 737 22.09 4.74 26.74
C TRP A 737 22.21 6.02 27.58
N ALA A 738 21.19 6.87 27.60
CA ALA A 738 21.17 8.09 28.39
C ALA A 738 21.22 7.83 29.90
N GLU A 739 20.53 6.78 30.40
CA GLU A 739 20.65 6.36 31.80
C GLU A 739 22.10 5.99 32.17
N ASP A 740 22.77 5.27 31.29
CA ASP A 740 24.14 4.86 31.52
C ASP A 740 25.10 6.05 31.43
N VAL A 741 24.91 6.98 30.51
CA VAL A 741 25.65 8.25 30.46
C VAL A 741 25.39 9.09 31.71
N LEU A 742 24.15 9.16 32.20
CA LEU A 742 23.82 9.86 33.44
C LEU A 742 24.55 9.27 34.66
N LYS A 743 24.68 7.94 34.74
CA LYS A 743 25.45 7.26 35.79
C LYS A 743 26.94 7.66 35.72
N VAL A 744 27.53 7.61 34.51
CA VAL A 744 28.91 8.03 34.25
C VAL A 744 29.12 9.49 34.65
N ARG A 745 28.26 10.36 34.19
CA ARG A 745 28.28 11.80 34.51
C ARG A 745 28.23 12.05 36.02
N ASN A 746 27.35 11.35 36.75
CA ASN A 746 27.21 11.52 38.19
C ASN A 746 28.40 10.98 38.97
N GLN A 747 28.98 9.85 38.53
CA GLN A 747 30.19 9.32 39.12
C GLN A 747 31.39 10.26 38.91
N PHE A 748 31.57 10.78 37.71
CA PHE A 748 32.57 11.77 37.39
C PHE A 748 32.39 13.07 38.22
N ALA A 749 31.16 13.59 38.29
CA ALA A 749 30.85 14.76 39.11
C ALA A 749 31.17 14.56 40.58
N LYS A 750 30.88 13.38 41.16
CA LYS A 750 31.21 13.00 42.54
C LYS A 750 32.72 13.00 42.78
N GLN A 751 33.52 12.46 41.86
CA GLN A 751 34.98 12.47 41.94
C GLN A 751 35.57 13.88 42.00
N HIS A 752 34.88 14.85 41.42
CA HIS A 752 35.31 16.26 41.35
C HIS A 752 34.52 17.22 42.28
N ASN A 753 33.76 16.63 43.26
CA ASN A 753 32.91 17.40 44.20
C ASN A 753 31.89 18.35 43.52
N LEU A 754 31.36 17.91 42.36
CA LEU A 754 30.34 18.64 41.60
C LEU A 754 28.95 18.06 41.89
N PRO A 755 27.86 18.86 41.68
CA PRO A 755 26.50 18.38 41.91
C PRO A 755 26.13 17.22 41.03
N GLY A 756 25.36 16.25 41.58
CA GLY A 756 24.68 15.20 40.81
C GLY A 756 23.48 15.76 40.06
N ARG A 757 23.07 15.02 39.01
CA ARG A 757 21.84 15.26 38.27
C ARG A 757 20.90 14.07 38.52
N THR A 758 19.63 14.34 38.78
CA THR A 758 18.59 13.33 38.91
C THR A 758 17.61 13.47 37.76
N GLU A 759 17.47 12.42 36.95
CA GLU A 759 16.55 12.35 35.84
C GLU A 759 16.21 10.91 35.51
N ASN A 760 15.01 10.70 34.92
CA ASN A 760 14.55 9.39 34.48
C ASN A 760 14.51 9.33 32.95
N PHE A 761 15.29 8.43 32.36
CA PHE A 761 15.34 8.11 30.94
C PHE A 761 14.71 6.74 30.62
N ASN A 762 14.07 6.10 31.60
CA ASN A 762 13.37 4.83 31.36
C ASN A 762 12.10 5.08 30.53
N TRP A 763 12.26 5.02 29.20
CA TRP A 763 11.20 5.24 28.23
C TRP A 763 10.54 3.97 27.75
N GLU A 764 11.13 2.80 28.09
CA GLU A 764 10.60 1.50 27.67
C GLU A 764 9.42 1.03 28.53
N SER A 765 9.22 1.66 29.69
CA SER A 765 8.13 1.31 30.60
C SER A 765 6.80 2.00 30.30
N THR A 766 6.76 2.96 29.39
CA THR A 766 5.48 3.55 28.93
C THR A 766 4.83 2.56 27.99
N LYS A 767 3.93 1.75 28.53
CA LYS A 767 2.86 1.08 27.80
C LYS A 767 1.96 2.18 27.23
N ASP A 768 2.20 2.55 26.02
CA ASP A 768 1.27 3.34 25.23
C ASP A 768 1.06 2.62 23.91
#